data_6536c2e9a2530346e1a0a90ef76228e5
#
_entry.id   6536c2e9a2530346e1a0a90ef76228e5
#
_cell.length_a   1.000
_cell.length_b   1.000
_cell.length_c   1.000
_cell.angle_alpha   90.00
_cell.angle_beta   90.00
_cell.angle_gamma   90.00
#
_symmetry.space_group_name_H-M   'P 1'
#
loop_
_entity.id
_entity.type
_entity.pdbx_description
1 polymer ?
#
loop_
_entity_poly.entity_id
_entity_poly.type
_entity_poly.pdbx_seq_one_letter_code
_entity_poly.pdbx_strand_id
1 'polypeptide(L)'
;MKRTAFVTSEKKDENPVLIVDRIGAIGAALINQLKNESLIVFVSEKAPKSLENVIHVPFFKKIPTIPDNTYSHIFLIDDETSATKDSLRTFIKKAQLDRTTLIFLTHLAKINDKLLADVLNFYSKTKVIVYGDIFSKDEILNTKFQINKFIENASQNKKMNVPGDGTRITYPVFLEDVVKGIFEAIFGEAKEKRLFYLFPKHGVTLISLAHMIQKSNPWIAIDFVKEKRARQENYAFSIDGINLLEENYPLEDRIKQIAIQETVKTEDKPKKGDDKKRSGIILPFFWLVFCIGIFLLLPLVTTLGFSYLGVNSLKSAKISLGKGDFAKAKQSVYFADFSFSLAKKTSLILISESQFLGQGALVERMAKDIDTGGNISTAGIYLVNASQSLKDAFSKNNNTLDNFSTASGYLKNAIVIFEKEKAQGQNFSDITKKIEPLLNFVSNTIDAWPDLLGFNGKKTYLVLFQNNMELRPGGGFIGSYGILSLDKGKVLDFKIYDVYDADGQLKGHIEPPFAIRRYLGSVHWYLRESNFDVDYINNAVSAARFLSLEKGQAVNGVIAVDLSFVKNILSSMGKIYVSEYKENVTSDNLFQLTESHAENNFFPGSTQKKDFLRALFAAMQNNISSEKNISYLSLGEAVGDSINQKHVLFAFDNSSIQNLFTVNGWSSSLWDDRKKEGNTINDFLGISEANLGINKANYFIKRSVSQVINVDDKGLVSSSVTVAYKNTDTTGEWPGGNYKNYLRFVLPLGSQITGIKINGQDKSTIDAITDPQVYESKNFSPSQKLEVEKYEQNGKTVYGFLVTVPLNELATVTLNYSLPGQISVDSPVLNYSLRLFKQPGTDEYPYDFSLTYPSGFRTVSASDGTDSNGRVVYSGNLNGDKDILINLAKK
;
A
#
# COMPACT_ATOMS: atom_id res chain seq x y z
N MET A 1 44.74 -7.75 -13.23
CA MET A 1 44.76 -6.54 -14.06
C MET A 1 45.12 -6.94 -15.47
N LYS A 2 44.17 -7.23 -16.32
CA LYS A 2 44.40 -7.41 -17.77
C LYS A 2 44.18 -6.06 -18.43
N ARG A 3 45.26 -5.48 -18.99
CA ARG A 3 45.16 -4.38 -19.93
C ARG A 3 44.41 -4.90 -21.17
N THR A 4 43.18 -4.51 -21.34
CA THR A 4 42.49 -4.62 -22.61
C THR A 4 42.98 -3.50 -23.47
N ALA A 5 43.93 -3.82 -24.32
CA ALA A 5 44.35 -2.96 -25.41
C ALA A 5 43.17 -2.83 -26.39
N PHE A 6 42.64 -1.64 -26.53
CA PHE A 6 41.79 -1.30 -27.67
C PHE A 6 42.68 -1.17 -28.91
N VAL A 7 42.91 -2.30 -29.54
CA VAL A 7 43.46 -2.30 -30.90
C VAL A 7 42.30 -2.57 -31.83
N THR A 8 41.74 -1.54 -32.40
CA THR A 8 41.10 -1.63 -33.70
C THR A 8 42.01 -0.92 -34.71
N SER A 9 42.72 -1.72 -35.52
CA SER A 9 43.41 -1.28 -36.69
C SER A 9 42.38 -0.80 -37.71
N GLU A 10 42.17 0.50 -37.79
CA GLU A 10 41.68 1.12 -39.02
C GLU A 10 42.05 2.62 -38.98
N LYS A 11 42.83 3.06 -39.97
CA LYS A 11 43.19 4.38 -40.42
C LYS A 11 43.05 5.54 -39.38
N LYS A 12 44.17 6.18 -39.04
CA LYS A 12 44.16 7.51 -38.38
C LYS A 12 43.14 8.37 -39.14
N ASP A 13 42.07 8.78 -38.46
CA ASP A 13 41.13 9.78 -38.93
C ASP A 13 41.92 11.07 -39.15
N GLU A 14 42.01 11.56 -40.39
CA GLU A 14 42.76 12.76 -40.78
C GLU A 14 42.12 14.03 -40.20
N ASN A 15 40.90 13.97 -39.70
CA ASN A 15 40.15 15.12 -39.19
C ASN A 15 40.34 15.28 -37.67
N PRO A 16 40.63 16.50 -37.18
CA PRO A 16 40.83 16.76 -35.76
C PRO A 16 39.55 16.62 -34.94
N VAL A 17 39.70 16.41 -33.65
CA VAL A 17 38.62 16.44 -32.65
C VAL A 17 38.49 17.85 -32.09
N LEU A 18 37.31 18.44 -32.08
CA LEU A 18 37.04 19.72 -31.45
C LEU A 18 36.52 19.51 -30.04
N ILE A 19 37.21 20.10 -29.06
CA ILE A 19 36.77 20.12 -27.63
C ILE A 19 36.59 21.58 -27.22
N VAL A 20 35.39 21.94 -26.82
CA VAL A 20 35.03 23.27 -26.29
C VAL A 20 34.67 23.12 -24.83
N ASP A 21 35.59 23.59 -23.97
CA ASP A 21 35.40 23.56 -22.51
C ASP A 21 36.01 24.85 -21.90
N ARG A 22 35.18 25.79 -21.53
CA ARG A 22 35.62 27.11 -21.08
C ARG A 22 36.47 27.03 -19.81
N ILE A 23 36.04 26.28 -18.80
CA ILE A 23 36.75 26.07 -17.52
C ILE A 23 37.92 25.10 -17.70
N GLY A 24 37.78 24.16 -18.62
CA GLY A 24 38.84 23.25 -19.02
C GLY A 24 38.97 21.97 -18.20
N ALA A 25 38.12 21.72 -17.21
CA ALA A 25 38.26 20.57 -16.32
C ALA A 25 38.01 19.23 -17.02
N ILE A 26 36.85 19.07 -17.67
CA ILE A 26 36.52 17.85 -18.42
C ILE A 26 37.34 17.77 -19.71
N GLY A 27 37.49 18.90 -20.40
CA GLY A 27 38.26 18.98 -21.64
C GLY A 27 39.74 18.60 -21.46
N ALA A 28 40.40 19.06 -20.40
CA ALA A 28 41.77 18.67 -20.09
C ALA A 28 41.92 17.18 -19.81
N ALA A 29 40.96 16.59 -19.10
CA ALA A 29 40.93 15.17 -18.82
C ALA A 29 40.71 14.35 -20.11
N LEU A 30 39.84 14.80 -21.02
CA LEU A 30 39.63 14.19 -22.34
C LEU A 30 40.87 14.26 -23.21
N ILE A 31 41.59 15.39 -23.22
CA ILE A 31 42.84 15.57 -23.95
C ILE A 31 43.87 14.53 -23.55
N ASN A 32 44.04 14.29 -22.25
CA ASN A 32 44.99 13.28 -21.74
C ASN A 32 44.74 11.86 -22.26
N GLN A 33 43.51 11.57 -22.63
CA GLN A 33 43.11 10.25 -23.19
C GLN A 33 43.23 10.23 -24.73
N LEU A 34 42.92 11.32 -25.42
CA LEU A 34 42.83 11.41 -26.91
C LEU A 34 44.09 11.85 -27.60
N LYS A 35 45.02 12.55 -26.94
CA LYS A 35 46.21 13.20 -27.55
C LYS A 35 47.14 12.26 -28.31
N ASN A 36 47.14 10.99 -28.00
CA ASN A 36 47.97 9.99 -28.65
C ASN A 36 47.36 9.44 -29.94
N GLU A 37 46.03 9.65 -30.11
CA GLU A 37 45.25 9.01 -31.17
C GLU A 37 44.74 10.02 -32.22
N SER A 38 44.58 11.31 -31.84
CA SER A 38 43.98 12.32 -32.71
C SER A 38 44.63 13.71 -32.50
N LEU A 39 44.60 14.52 -33.55
CA LEU A 39 44.85 15.96 -33.41
C LEU A 39 43.64 16.62 -32.73
N ILE A 40 43.86 17.43 -31.68
CA ILE A 40 42.80 18.05 -30.90
C ILE A 40 42.84 19.57 -31.08
N VAL A 41 41.71 20.16 -31.41
CA VAL A 41 41.47 21.60 -31.31
C VAL A 41 40.74 21.88 -30.01
N PHE A 42 41.42 22.54 -29.06
CA PHE A 42 40.89 22.80 -27.72
C PHE A 42 40.58 24.28 -27.53
N VAL A 43 39.34 24.61 -27.32
CA VAL A 43 38.83 25.96 -27.07
C VAL A 43 38.54 26.14 -25.58
N SER A 44 39.38 26.93 -24.88
CA SER A 44 39.25 27.14 -23.41
C SER A 44 39.85 28.48 -22.98
N GLU A 45 39.52 28.93 -21.75
CA GLU A 45 40.12 30.16 -21.21
C GLU A 45 41.61 30.00 -20.87
N LYS A 46 42.03 28.79 -20.50
CA LYS A 46 43.40 28.46 -20.10
C LYS A 46 43.98 27.40 -21.00
N ALA A 47 45.23 27.54 -21.41
CA ALA A 47 45.94 26.52 -22.15
C ALA A 47 46.11 25.23 -21.30
N PRO A 48 46.03 24.04 -21.92
CA PRO A 48 46.27 22.79 -21.22
C PRO A 48 47.73 22.65 -20.82
N LYS A 49 48.04 21.85 -19.81
CA LYS A 49 49.42 21.63 -19.30
C LYS A 49 50.34 20.96 -20.32
N SER A 50 49.81 20.24 -21.31
CA SER A 50 50.54 19.63 -22.41
C SER A 50 49.96 20.11 -23.73
N LEU A 51 50.81 20.58 -24.64
CA LEU A 51 50.42 21.05 -25.99
C LEU A 51 50.73 20.01 -27.08
N GLU A 52 51.17 18.81 -26.74
CA GLU A 52 51.44 17.75 -27.69
C GLU A 52 50.17 17.28 -28.39
N ASN A 53 50.15 17.41 -29.74
CA ASN A 53 48.96 17.16 -30.58
C ASN A 53 47.73 18.01 -30.25
N VAL A 54 47.91 19.18 -29.61
CA VAL A 54 46.82 20.06 -29.21
C VAL A 54 47.00 21.46 -29.76
N ILE A 55 46.03 21.94 -30.52
CA ILE A 55 45.92 23.33 -30.94
C ILE A 55 45.00 24.03 -29.96
N HIS A 56 45.58 24.91 -29.13
CA HIS A 56 44.81 25.71 -28.17
C HIS A 56 44.28 26.98 -28.83
N VAL A 57 42.96 27.21 -28.73
CA VAL A 57 42.24 28.39 -29.14
C VAL A 57 41.67 29.10 -27.93
N PRO A 58 42.13 30.32 -27.63
CA PRO A 58 41.61 31.03 -26.46
C PRO A 58 40.15 31.43 -26.60
N PHE A 59 39.42 31.33 -25.48
CA PHE A 59 38.00 31.64 -25.41
C PHE A 59 37.79 33.13 -25.02
N PHE A 60 37.52 33.99 -26.00
CA PHE A 60 37.45 35.45 -25.75
C PHE A 60 36.05 36.07 -25.75
N LYS A 61 35.01 35.37 -26.18
CA LYS A 61 33.63 35.91 -26.32
C LYS A 61 32.58 34.97 -25.77
N LYS A 62 31.37 35.51 -25.58
CA LYS A 62 30.19 34.66 -25.16
C LYS A 62 29.91 33.49 -26.09
N ILE A 63 30.25 33.58 -27.37
CA ILE A 63 30.18 32.52 -28.37
C ILE A 63 31.59 32.26 -28.85
N PRO A 64 32.15 31.05 -28.71
CA PRO A 64 33.50 30.75 -29.20
C PRO A 64 33.54 30.79 -30.73
N THR A 65 34.63 31.33 -31.27
CA THR A 65 34.90 31.26 -32.70
C THR A 65 35.34 29.83 -33.03
N ILE A 66 34.58 29.14 -33.87
CA ILE A 66 34.91 27.79 -34.30
C ILE A 66 35.93 27.89 -35.43
N PRO A 67 37.13 27.29 -35.30
CA PRO A 67 38.11 27.24 -36.41
C PRO A 67 37.49 26.52 -37.63
N ASP A 68 37.93 26.98 -38.83
CA ASP A 68 37.35 26.49 -40.09
C ASP A 68 38.03 25.18 -40.54
N ASN A 69 37.81 24.13 -39.76
CA ASN A 69 38.26 22.78 -40.02
C ASN A 69 37.06 21.83 -40.11
N THR A 70 37.21 20.69 -40.77
CA THR A 70 36.25 19.57 -40.67
C THR A 70 36.64 18.70 -39.47
N TYR A 71 35.70 18.40 -38.61
CA TYR A 71 35.98 17.68 -37.36
C TYR A 71 35.42 16.25 -37.38
N SER A 72 36.16 15.30 -36.81
CA SER A 72 35.69 13.91 -36.63
C SER A 72 34.65 13.81 -35.56
N HIS A 73 34.83 14.52 -34.42
CA HIS A 73 33.91 14.62 -33.29
C HIS A 73 33.93 16.06 -32.72
N ILE A 74 32.78 16.51 -32.24
CA ILE A 74 32.66 17.82 -31.57
C ILE A 74 32.15 17.61 -30.15
N PHE A 75 32.98 17.92 -29.15
CA PHE A 75 32.61 17.94 -27.75
C PHE A 75 32.29 19.38 -27.35
N LEU A 76 31.06 19.62 -26.96
CA LEU A 76 30.60 20.88 -26.39
C LEU A 76 30.28 20.69 -24.93
N ILE A 77 31.12 21.20 -24.05
CA ILE A 77 30.92 21.11 -22.58
C ILE A 77 30.33 22.44 -22.12
N ASP A 78 29.09 22.34 -21.67
CA ASP A 78 28.34 23.45 -21.09
C ASP A 78 28.70 23.60 -19.63
N ASP A 79 29.66 24.50 -19.36
CA ASP A 79 29.97 24.88 -18.00
C ASP A 79 28.92 25.85 -17.41
N GLU A 80 29.01 26.11 -16.08
CA GLU A 80 28.02 26.87 -15.32
C GLU A 80 27.69 28.27 -15.83
N THR A 81 28.36 28.77 -16.84
CA THR A 81 28.35 30.22 -17.13
C THR A 81 27.76 30.63 -18.47
N SER A 82 27.54 29.78 -19.48
CA SER A 82 27.31 30.37 -20.80
C SER A 82 26.81 29.56 -21.99
N ALA A 83 26.20 28.42 -21.92
CA ALA A 83 25.57 27.96 -23.15
C ALA A 83 24.21 28.62 -23.34
N THR A 84 24.19 29.73 -24.05
CA THR A 84 22.95 30.25 -24.62
C THR A 84 22.45 29.29 -25.69
N LYS A 85 21.13 29.22 -25.91
CA LYS A 85 20.51 28.43 -27.01
C LYS A 85 21.15 28.71 -28.35
N ASP A 86 21.74 29.90 -28.55
CA ASP A 86 22.38 30.33 -29.77
C ASP A 86 23.77 29.71 -29.98
N SER A 87 24.57 29.53 -28.90
CA SER A 87 25.83 28.78 -28.97
C SER A 87 25.60 27.35 -29.38
N LEU A 88 24.66 26.66 -28.77
CA LEU A 88 24.33 25.28 -29.09
C LEU A 88 23.88 25.11 -30.55
N ARG A 89 23.03 26.02 -31.06
CA ARG A 89 22.60 26.02 -32.47
C ARG A 89 23.79 26.20 -33.45
N THR A 90 24.78 27.00 -33.09
CA THR A 90 25.97 27.18 -33.91
C THR A 90 26.80 25.89 -34.04
N PHE A 91 26.98 25.16 -32.93
CA PHE A 91 27.68 23.87 -32.92
C PHE A 91 26.89 22.77 -33.61
N ILE A 92 25.55 22.75 -33.49
CA ILE A 92 24.68 21.83 -34.22
C ILE A 92 24.84 22.07 -35.75
N LYS A 93 24.79 23.32 -36.21
CA LYS A 93 25.01 23.64 -37.63
C LYS A 93 26.39 23.19 -38.10
N LYS A 94 27.44 23.40 -37.31
CA LYS A 94 28.78 22.93 -37.65
C LYS A 94 28.86 21.42 -37.73
N ALA A 95 28.27 20.70 -36.78
CA ALA A 95 28.23 19.24 -36.79
C ALA A 95 27.42 18.67 -37.98
N GLN A 96 26.36 19.37 -38.40
CA GLN A 96 25.60 19.02 -39.60
C GLN A 96 26.43 19.23 -40.88
N LEU A 97 27.16 20.35 -41.00
CA LEU A 97 28.04 20.64 -42.12
C LEU A 97 29.18 19.62 -42.23
N ASP A 98 29.81 19.29 -41.13
CA ASP A 98 30.90 18.31 -41.05
C ASP A 98 30.43 16.86 -41.11
N ARG A 99 29.10 16.61 -41.05
CA ARG A 99 28.44 15.29 -40.94
C ARG A 99 28.94 14.43 -39.78
N THR A 100 29.36 15.08 -38.70
CA THR A 100 30.01 14.47 -37.54
C THR A 100 29.08 14.33 -36.36
N THR A 101 29.51 13.59 -35.31
CA THR A 101 28.79 13.43 -34.05
C THR A 101 29.05 14.64 -33.15
N LEU A 102 27.95 15.25 -32.64
CA LEU A 102 28.00 16.28 -31.60
C LEU A 102 27.76 15.61 -30.25
N ILE A 103 28.74 15.72 -29.36
CA ILE A 103 28.63 15.26 -27.96
C ILE A 103 28.41 16.50 -27.10
N PHE A 104 27.18 16.68 -26.64
CA PHE A 104 26.80 17.79 -25.78
C PHE A 104 26.80 17.34 -24.33
N LEU A 105 27.73 17.89 -23.53
CA LEU A 105 27.83 17.61 -22.10
C LEU A 105 27.23 18.79 -21.32
N THR A 106 26.33 18.52 -20.41
CA THR A 106 25.69 19.58 -19.62
C THR A 106 25.47 19.12 -18.16
N HIS A 107 25.57 20.09 -17.27
CA HIS A 107 25.33 19.81 -15.85
C HIS A 107 23.82 19.61 -15.57
N LEU A 108 23.47 18.67 -14.68
CA LEU A 108 22.09 18.29 -14.36
C LEU A 108 21.21 19.50 -13.92
N ALA A 109 21.79 20.53 -13.30
CA ALA A 109 21.06 21.74 -12.89
C ALA A 109 20.65 22.68 -14.04
N LYS A 110 21.16 22.49 -15.25
CA LYS A 110 20.92 23.36 -16.40
C LYS A 110 19.94 22.81 -17.42
N ILE A 111 19.60 21.55 -17.29
CA ILE A 111 18.80 20.89 -18.31
C ILE A 111 17.45 20.46 -17.72
N ASN A 112 16.42 20.53 -18.55
CA ASN A 112 15.09 20.01 -18.27
C ASN A 112 14.60 19.20 -19.47
N ASP A 113 13.53 18.44 -19.29
CA ASP A 113 12.98 17.56 -20.32
C ASP A 113 12.69 18.29 -21.64
N LYS A 114 12.23 19.52 -21.61
CA LYS A 114 11.97 20.32 -22.82
C LYS A 114 13.25 20.62 -23.58
N LEU A 115 14.31 21.06 -22.90
CA LEU A 115 15.59 21.34 -23.53
C LEU A 115 16.27 20.07 -24.06
N LEU A 116 16.17 18.96 -23.31
CA LEU A 116 16.63 17.63 -23.73
C LEU A 116 15.95 17.21 -25.03
N ALA A 117 14.61 17.27 -25.08
CA ALA A 117 13.85 16.95 -26.27
C ALA A 117 14.20 17.84 -27.45
N ASP A 118 14.34 19.17 -27.25
CA ASP A 118 14.73 20.11 -28.26
C ASP A 118 16.11 19.75 -28.85
N VAL A 119 17.11 19.49 -28.00
CA VAL A 119 18.48 19.16 -28.42
C VAL A 119 18.55 17.86 -29.19
N LEU A 120 17.87 16.83 -28.71
CA LEU A 120 17.82 15.51 -29.36
C LEU A 120 17.09 15.55 -30.72
N ASN A 121 16.13 16.47 -30.88
CA ASN A 121 15.35 16.59 -32.12
C ASN A 121 16.04 17.42 -33.19
N PHE A 122 17.00 18.30 -32.85
CA PHE A 122 17.66 19.16 -33.81
C PHE A 122 18.62 18.45 -34.78
N TYR A 123 19.32 17.40 -34.33
CA TYR A 123 20.24 16.65 -35.16
C TYR A 123 20.36 15.20 -34.72
N SER A 124 20.15 14.25 -35.66
CA SER A 124 20.10 12.80 -35.38
C SER A 124 21.40 12.22 -34.80
N LYS A 125 22.56 12.79 -35.14
CA LYS A 125 23.88 12.39 -34.60
C LYS A 125 24.28 13.16 -33.33
N THR A 126 23.35 13.80 -32.61
CA THR A 126 23.64 14.41 -31.32
C THR A 126 23.51 13.40 -30.19
N LYS A 127 24.54 13.30 -29.37
CA LYS A 127 24.54 12.60 -28.10
C LYS A 127 24.53 13.63 -26.97
N VAL A 128 23.68 13.42 -25.99
CA VAL A 128 23.57 14.27 -24.79
C VAL A 128 24.05 13.50 -23.59
N ILE A 129 24.98 14.07 -22.83
CA ILE A 129 25.50 13.50 -21.59
C ILE A 129 25.25 14.49 -20.49
N VAL A 130 24.44 14.08 -19.50
CA VAL A 130 24.12 14.88 -18.33
C VAL A 130 24.97 14.40 -17.15
N TYR A 131 25.79 15.30 -16.57
CA TYR A 131 26.72 14.98 -15.49
C TYR A 131 26.35 15.70 -14.18
N GLY A 132 26.85 15.16 -13.05
CA GLY A 132 26.65 15.72 -11.72
C GLY A 132 27.74 16.70 -11.29
N ASP A 133 27.88 16.93 -9.99
CA ASP A 133 28.87 17.85 -9.40
C ASP A 133 30.27 17.22 -9.44
N ILE A 134 31.10 17.58 -10.44
CA ILE A 134 32.41 16.96 -10.65
C ILE A 134 33.44 17.37 -9.59
N PHE A 135 34.26 16.38 -9.17
CA PHE A 135 35.44 16.57 -8.34
C PHE A 135 36.60 15.65 -8.79
N SER A 136 37.82 15.97 -8.46
CA SER A 136 39.01 15.23 -8.87
C SER A 136 39.96 14.96 -7.69
N LYS A 137 40.83 13.93 -7.85
CA LYS A 137 41.90 13.62 -6.89
C LYS A 137 43.15 14.43 -7.07
N ASP A 138 43.44 14.85 -8.32
CA ASP A 138 44.73 15.40 -8.68
C ASP A 138 44.78 16.93 -8.54
N GLU A 139 43.62 17.58 -8.59
CA GLU A 139 43.52 19.04 -8.42
C GLU A 139 42.17 19.48 -7.89
N ILE A 140 42.14 20.58 -7.15
CA ILE A 140 40.91 21.21 -6.70
C ILE A 140 40.34 21.97 -7.89
N LEU A 141 39.20 21.48 -8.38
CA LEU A 141 38.58 22.10 -9.55
C LEU A 141 37.96 23.45 -9.19
N ASN A 142 38.31 24.49 -9.96
CA ASN A 142 37.76 25.83 -9.80
C ASN A 142 36.31 25.89 -10.34
N THR A 143 35.40 25.18 -9.67
CA THR A 143 33.99 25.14 -10.02
C THR A 143 33.13 25.70 -8.89
N LYS A 144 31.87 26.00 -9.17
CA LYS A 144 30.92 26.47 -8.14
C LYS A 144 30.34 25.31 -7.28
N PHE A 145 30.69 24.08 -7.61
CA PHE A 145 30.17 22.91 -6.89
C PHE A 145 30.65 22.90 -5.44
N GLN A 146 29.72 22.63 -4.52
CA GLN A 146 30.00 22.72 -3.11
C GLN A 146 31.02 21.68 -2.65
N ILE A 147 31.09 20.52 -3.33
CA ILE A 147 32.11 19.49 -3.02
C ILE A 147 33.53 20.03 -3.16
N ASN A 148 33.85 20.80 -4.22
CA ASN A 148 35.18 21.35 -4.42
C ASN A 148 35.55 22.39 -3.38
N LYS A 149 34.58 23.20 -2.89
CA LYS A 149 34.79 24.12 -1.77
C LYS A 149 35.04 23.39 -0.45
N PHE A 150 34.35 22.27 -0.22
CA PHE A 150 34.58 21.45 0.98
C PHE A 150 35.96 20.79 0.94
N ILE A 151 36.39 20.28 -0.24
CA ILE A 151 37.72 19.70 -0.43
C ILE A 151 38.79 20.79 -0.26
N GLU A 152 38.59 21.98 -0.81
CA GLU A 152 39.51 23.10 -0.66
C GLU A 152 39.66 23.53 0.79
N ASN A 153 38.54 23.70 1.51
CA ASN A 153 38.59 24.06 2.92
C ASN A 153 39.27 22.95 3.75
N ALA A 154 38.98 21.69 3.41
CA ALA A 154 39.59 20.56 4.08
C ALA A 154 41.10 20.47 3.85
N SER A 155 41.58 20.72 2.62
CA SER A 155 43.02 20.71 2.31
C SER A 155 43.77 21.86 2.98
N GLN A 156 43.10 22.98 3.30
CA GLN A 156 43.67 24.17 3.97
C GLN A 156 43.44 24.12 5.48
N ASN A 157 42.97 23.02 6.05
CA ASN A 157 42.59 22.91 7.48
C ASN A 157 41.63 24.00 7.96
N LYS A 158 40.76 24.49 7.06
CA LYS A 158 39.73 25.50 7.34
C LYS A 158 38.41 24.81 7.65
N LYS A 159 37.55 25.50 8.38
CA LYS A 159 36.18 25.03 8.62
C LYS A 159 35.42 24.82 7.32
N MET A 160 34.65 23.72 7.23
CA MET A 160 33.73 23.50 6.12
C MET A 160 32.44 24.26 6.39
N ASN A 161 32.16 25.26 5.57
CA ASN A 161 30.96 26.08 5.69
C ASN A 161 29.80 25.44 4.90
N VAL A 162 28.83 24.85 5.60
CA VAL A 162 27.65 24.22 5.03
C VAL A 162 26.53 25.26 4.86
N PRO A 163 26.07 25.54 3.63
CA PRO A 163 25.03 26.53 3.37
C PRO A 163 23.65 26.08 3.90
N GLY A 164 22.93 27.00 4.53
CA GLY A 164 21.60 26.79 5.06
C GLY A 164 21.58 25.78 6.21
N ASP A 165 20.65 24.83 6.15
CA ASP A 165 20.52 23.72 7.10
C ASP A 165 21.25 22.43 6.65
N GLY A 166 21.97 22.50 5.53
CA GLY A 166 22.72 21.39 4.96
C GLY A 166 21.87 20.31 4.29
N THR A 167 20.55 20.47 4.20
CA THR A 167 19.64 19.48 3.61
C THR A 167 19.60 19.52 2.08
N ARG A 168 20.17 20.55 1.44
CA ARG A 168 20.24 20.64 -0.02
C ARG A 168 20.97 19.43 -0.60
N ILE A 169 20.33 18.80 -1.60
CA ILE A 169 20.86 17.61 -2.28
C ILE A 169 21.85 18.02 -3.37
N THR A 170 22.95 17.29 -3.49
CA THR A 170 24.00 17.40 -4.49
C THR A 170 24.30 16.04 -5.08
N TYR A 171 24.88 15.98 -6.28
CA TYR A 171 25.16 14.73 -7.01
C TYR A 171 26.64 14.62 -7.36
N PRO A 172 27.53 14.43 -6.39
CA PRO A 172 28.97 14.40 -6.63
C PRO A 172 29.36 13.21 -7.51
N VAL A 173 30.20 13.48 -8.51
CA VAL A 173 30.74 12.46 -9.40
C VAL A 173 32.23 12.71 -9.66
N PHE A 174 33.02 11.64 -9.64
CA PHE A 174 34.43 11.67 -9.81
C PHE A 174 34.80 11.91 -11.27
N LEU A 175 35.73 12.85 -11.54
CA LEU A 175 36.05 13.30 -12.90
C LEU A 175 36.49 12.13 -13.81
N GLU A 176 37.30 11.22 -13.31
CA GLU A 176 37.78 10.07 -14.06
C GLU A 176 36.63 9.11 -14.45
N ASP A 177 35.60 8.97 -13.60
CA ASP A 177 34.41 8.19 -13.91
C ASP A 177 33.56 8.88 -14.98
N VAL A 178 33.50 10.22 -14.96
CA VAL A 178 32.84 11.00 -16.03
C VAL A 178 33.52 10.78 -17.35
N VAL A 179 34.87 10.89 -17.40
CA VAL A 179 35.64 10.67 -18.62
C VAL A 179 35.45 9.24 -19.14
N LYS A 180 35.52 8.22 -18.26
CA LYS A 180 35.25 6.83 -18.63
C LYS A 180 33.84 6.67 -19.22
N GLY A 181 32.83 7.27 -18.59
CA GLY A 181 31.46 7.23 -19.09
C GLY A 181 31.27 7.92 -20.42
N ILE A 182 32.01 9.01 -20.70
CA ILE A 182 31.98 9.66 -22.02
C ILE A 182 32.49 8.69 -23.10
N PHE A 183 33.59 7.99 -22.84
CA PHE A 183 34.12 6.99 -23.78
C PHE A 183 33.15 5.83 -23.97
N GLU A 184 32.51 5.36 -22.92
CA GLU A 184 31.50 4.30 -23.01
C GLU A 184 30.28 4.73 -23.83
N ALA A 185 29.83 5.99 -23.68
CA ALA A 185 28.72 6.55 -24.46
C ALA A 185 29.03 6.65 -25.96
N ILE A 186 30.32 6.80 -26.33
CA ILE A 186 30.74 7.03 -27.73
C ILE A 186 31.13 5.69 -28.37
N PHE A 187 31.89 4.86 -27.69
CA PHE A 187 32.56 3.70 -28.25
C PHE A 187 32.09 2.37 -27.61
N GLY A 188 31.34 2.41 -26.50
CA GLY A 188 30.86 1.23 -25.76
C GLY A 188 29.67 0.53 -26.38
N GLU A 189 29.13 -0.45 -25.68
CA GLU A 189 27.98 -1.25 -26.14
C GLU A 189 26.71 -0.41 -26.36
N ALA A 190 26.55 0.67 -25.59
CA ALA A 190 25.40 1.56 -25.68
C ALA A 190 25.54 2.68 -26.73
N LYS A 191 26.55 2.64 -27.61
CA LYS A 191 26.87 3.69 -28.59
C LYS A 191 25.73 4.14 -29.52
N GLU A 192 24.70 3.28 -29.71
CA GLU A 192 23.52 3.63 -30.52
C GLU A 192 22.53 4.53 -29.79
N LYS A 193 22.63 4.61 -28.46
CA LYS A 193 21.77 5.49 -27.67
C LYS A 193 22.25 6.93 -27.72
N ARG A 194 21.33 7.86 -27.43
CA ARG A 194 21.59 9.31 -27.62
C ARG A 194 21.54 10.12 -26.34
N LEU A 195 21.02 9.58 -25.24
CA LEU A 195 20.93 10.23 -23.92
C LEU A 195 21.58 9.37 -22.86
N PHE A 196 22.52 9.96 -22.14
CA PHE A 196 23.29 9.29 -21.09
C PHE A 196 23.31 10.16 -19.82
N TYR A 197 23.33 9.47 -18.68
CA TYR A 197 23.47 10.08 -17.38
C TYR A 197 24.78 9.65 -16.74
N LEU A 198 25.52 10.61 -16.19
CA LEU A 198 26.78 10.45 -15.46
C LEU A 198 26.69 11.17 -14.12
N PHE A 199 25.74 10.77 -13.31
CA PHE A 199 25.59 11.19 -11.92
C PHE A 199 24.99 10.05 -11.09
N PRO A 200 25.27 9.99 -9.78
CA PRO A 200 24.74 8.94 -8.91
C PRO A 200 23.21 8.92 -8.96
N LYS A 201 22.61 7.73 -8.99
CA LYS A 201 21.16 7.54 -8.96
C LYS A 201 20.53 8.22 -7.74
N HIS A 202 21.25 8.27 -6.63
CA HIS A 202 20.85 8.90 -5.37
C HIS A 202 21.80 10.05 -5.05
N GLY A 203 21.26 11.26 -4.91
CA GLY A 203 22.01 12.40 -4.45
C GLY A 203 22.30 12.34 -2.94
N VAL A 204 23.27 13.08 -2.49
CA VAL A 204 23.61 13.21 -1.07
C VAL A 204 23.37 14.64 -0.58
N THR A 205 23.02 14.80 0.70
CA THR A 205 22.85 16.12 1.31
C THR A 205 24.21 16.78 1.52
N LEU A 206 24.26 18.11 1.52
CA LEU A 206 25.50 18.85 1.76
C LEU A 206 26.10 18.50 3.10
N ILE A 207 25.29 18.27 4.12
CA ILE A 207 25.80 17.87 5.44
C ILE A 207 26.40 16.45 5.41
N SER A 208 25.75 15.50 4.70
CA SER A 208 26.31 14.15 4.53
C SER A 208 27.62 14.18 3.75
N LEU A 209 27.70 15.02 2.70
CA LEU A 209 28.91 15.22 1.93
C LEU A 209 30.04 15.82 2.78
N ALA A 210 29.74 16.83 3.60
CA ALA A 210 30.72 17.41 4.52
C ALA A 210 31.24 16.38 5.53
N HIS A 211 30.39 15.53 6.07
CA HIS A 211 30.81 14.45 6.95
C HIS A 211 31.62 13.36 6.24
N MET A 212 31.35 13.03 5.00
CA MET A 212 32.17 12.10 4.23
C MET A 212 33.59 12.63 4.06
N ILE A 213 33.73 13.92 3.77
CA ILE A 213 35.06 14.57 3.66
C ILE A 213 35.73 14.70 5.03
N GLN A 214 34.97 15.00 6.09
CA GLN A 214 35.49 15.06 7.46
C GLN A 214 36.07 13.72 7.92
N LYS A 215 35.53 12.59 7.46
CA LYS A 215 36.11 11.26 7.77
C LYS A 215 37.55 11.10 7.33
N SER A 216 37.96 11.78 6.25
CA SER A 216 39.34 11.78 5.77
C SER A 216 40.23 12.77 6.53
N ASN A 217 39.68 13.75 7.24
CA ASN A 217 40.35 14.64 8.15
C ASN A 217 39.46 15.01 9.33
N PRO A 218 39.49 14.23 10.44
CA PRO A 218 38.55 14.35 11.55
C PRO A 218 38.62 15.67 12.35
N TRP A 219 39.71 16.44 12.17
CA TRP A 219 39.94 17.68 12.91
C TRP A 219 39.27 18.90 12.30
N ILE A 220 38.65 18.75 11.11
CA ILE A 220 38.00 19.85 10.45
C ILE A 220 36.58 20.08 11.01
N ALA A 221 36.35 21.27 11.52
CA ALA A 221 35.04 21.66 12.01
C ALA A 221 34.06 21.92 10.84
N ILE A 222 32.82 21.48 11.02
CA ILE A 222 31.71 21.82 10.12
C ILE A 222 30.94 22.96 10.78
N ASP A 223 30.69 24.04 10.03
CA ASP A 223 29.96 25.22 10.47
C ASP A 223 28.79 25.51 9.51
N PHE A 224 27.67 26.02 10.02
CA PHE A 224 26.53 26.36 9.18
C PHE A 224 26.49 27.85 8.87
N VAL A 225 26.39 28.19 7.60
CA VAL A 225 26.34 29.59 7.15
C VAL A 225 24.98 29.97 6.63
N LYS A 226 24.52 31.17 7.00
CA LYS A 226 23.19 31.67 6.60
C LYS A 226 23.12 31.85 5.08
N GLU A 227 22.27 31.09 4.40
CA GLU A 227 22.03 31.25 2.96
C GLU A 227 20.63 31.85 2.75
N LYS A 228 20.49 32.79 1.80
CA LYS A 228 19.16 33.18 1.30
C LYS A 228 18.55 31.93 0.67
N ARG A 229 17.34 31.55 1.10
CA ARG A 229 16.62 30.33 0.64
C ARG A 229 16.81 30.09 -0.85
N ALA A 230 17.69 29.16 -1.20
CA ALA A 230 17.75 28.61 -2.55
C ALA A 230 16.60 27.60 -2.70
N ARG A 231 15.91 27.62 -3.83
CA ARG A 231 14.90 26.62 -4.19
C ARG A 231 15.56 25.23 -4.16
N GLN A 232 14.94 24.31 -3.46
CA GLN A 232 15.30 22.90 -3.48
C GLN A 232 14.89 22.35 -4.86
N GLU A 233 15.82 22.15 -5.74
CA GLU A 233 15.56 21.57 -7.07
C GLU A 233 15.77 20.06 -6.99
N ASN A 234 14.69 19.31 -7.09
CA ASN A 234 14.74 17.88 -7.33
C ASN A 234 14.87 17.65 -8.84
N TYR A 235 16.00 17.10 -9.27
CA TYR A 235 16.25 16.78 -10.66
C TYR A 235 15.71 15.39 -10.98
N ALA A 236 14.56 15.34 -11.64
CA ALA A 236 13.97 14.13 -12.22
C ALA A 236 13.78 14.37 -13.72
N PHE A 237 14.34 13.50 -14.54
CA PHE A 237 14.13 13.51 -15.99
C PHE A 237 13.14 12.42 -16.36
N SER A 238 12.14 12.78 -17.17
CA SER A 238 11.13 11.85 -17.68
C SER A 238 11.56 11.18 -19.00
N ILE A 239 12.65 11.67 -19.62
CA ILE A 239 13.17 11.12 -20.87
C ILE A 239 14.09 9.95 -20.56
N ASP A 240 13.82 8.81 -21.19
CA ASP A 240 14.53 7.56 -21.00
C ASP A 240 15.98 7.68 -21.50
N GLY A 241 16.94 7.60 -20.60
CA GLY A 241 18.37 7.65 -20.85
C GLY A 241 19.11 6.55 -20.09
N ILE A 242 20.34 6.22 -20.52
CA ILE A 242 21.17 5.22 -19.87
C ILE A 242 22.06 5.87 -18.82
N ASN A 243 21.98 5.44 -17.57
CA ASN A 243 22.97 5.79 -16.56
C ASN A 243 24.19 4.87 -16.71
N LEU A 244 25.36 5.47 -16.99
CA LEU A 244 26.62 4.76 -17.19
C LEU A 244 27.45 4.60 -15.90
N LEU A 245 26.96 5.12 -14.77
CA LEU A 245 27.56 4.85 -13.47
C LEU A 245 27.00 3.58 -12.84
N GLU A 246 27.78 2.96 -11.98
CA GLU A 246 27.35 1.81 -11.19
C GLU A 246 26.10 2.17 -10.36
N GLU A 247 25.18 1.22 -10.19
CA GLU A 247 23.92 1.46 -9.46
C GLU A 247 24.18 1.89 -8.02
N ASN A 248 25.21 1.33 -7.38
CA ASN A 248 25.70 1.70 -6.05
C ASN A 248 27.03 2.48 -6.21
N TYR A 249 26.95 3.71 -6.71
CA TYR A 249 28.13 4.54 -6.94
C TYR A 249 28.95 4.72 -5.66
N PRO A 250 30.25 4.31 -5.62
CA PRO A 250 31.07 4.28 -4.41
C PRO A 250 31.65 5.66 -4.05
N LEU A 251 30.78 6.64 -3.79
CA LEU A 251 31.18 8.05 -3.55
C LEU A 251 32.18 8.19 -2.38
N GLU A 252 31.95 7.48 -1.28
CA GLU A 252 32.83 7.56 -0.11
C GLU A 252 34.26 7.07 -0.44
N ASP A 253 34.39 6.02 -1.24
CA ASP A 253 35.70 5.49 -1.64
C ASP A 253 36.40 6.41 -2.66
N ARG A 254 35.62 7.11 -3.49
CA ARG A 254 36.16 8.15 -4.38
C ARG A 254 36.67 9.35 -3.58
N ILE A 255 35.98 9.78 -2.53
CA ILE A 255 36.42 10.86 -1.65
C ILE A 255 37.68 10.45 -0.89
N LYS A 256 37.81 9.21 -0.43
CA LYS A 256 39.05 8.72 0.22
C LYS A 256 40.29 8.74 -0.69
N GLN A 257 40.10 8.71 -2.01
CA GLN A 257 41.21 8.79 -2.97
C GLN A 257 41.79 10.22 -3.10
N ILE A 258 41.13 11.23 -2.55
CA ILE A 258 41.62 12.59 -2.52
C ILE A 258 42.77 12.65 -1.50
N ALA A 259 44.00 12.82 -1.98
CA ALA A 259 45.15 13.02 -1.10
C ALA A 259 45.03 14.39 -0.43
N ILE A 260 44.52 14.41 0.78
CA ILE A 260 44.65 15.57 1.67
C ILE A 260 46.11 15.54 2.14
N GLN A 261 46.97 16.25 1.42
CA GLN A 261 48.36 16.37 1.82
C GLN A 261 48.42 17.01 3.20
N GLU A 262 48.91 16.24 4.22
CA GLU A 262 49.41 16.78 5.44
C GLU A 262 50.61 17.69 5.09
N THR A 263 50.39 18.99 5.09
CA THR A 263 51.51 19.93 5.14
C THR A 263 52.14 19.85 6.52
N VAL A 264 53.20 19.05 6.61
CA VAL A 264 54.07 19.06 7.76
C VAL A 264 54.72 20.46 7.84
N LYS A 265 54.20 21.32 8.68
CA LYS A 265 54.89 22.49 9.11
C LYS A 265 55.93 22.04 10.14
N THR A 266 57.19 22.09 9.76
CA THR A 266 58.33 22.11 10.68
C THR A 266 58.20 23.35 11.54
N GLU A 267 57.77 23.18 12.76
CA GLU A 267 57.85 24.20 13.80
C GLU A 267 59.18 24.10 14.54
N ASP A 268 59.86 25.23 14.57
CA ASP A 268 61.04 25.49 15.42
C ASP A 268 60.74 25.17 16.90
N LYS A 269 61.70 24.48 17.53
CA LYS A 269 61.72 24.19 18.98
C LYS A 269 61.98 25.49 19.75
N PRO A 270 61.18 25.85 20.76
CA PRO A 270 61.60 26.69 21.85
C PRO A 270 62.24 25.85 22.96
N LYS A 271 63.22 26.42 23.52
CA LYS A 271 64.14 25.92 24.55
C LYS A 271 63.40 25.52 25.86
N LYS A 272 64.00 24.50 26.53
CA LYS A 272 63.82 24.06 27.91
C LYS A 272 63.68 25.19 28.89
N GLY A 273 62.66 25.05 29.73
CA GLY A 273 62.65 25.58 31.11
C GLY A 273 62.22 24.42 32.05
N ASP A 274 63.16 24.01 32.86
CA ASP A 274 62.94 23.06 33.98
C ASP A 274 61.98 23.67 34.99
N ASP A 275 60.91 22.94 35.26
CA ASP A 275 60.37 22.89 36.60
C ASP A 275 59.65 21.57 36.90
N LYS A 276 60.25 20.83 37.83
CA LYS A 276 59.66 19.62 38.41
C LYS A 276 58.51 19.98 39.32
N LYS A 277 57.31 19.46 38.98
CA LYS A 277 56.33 19.07 40.01
C LYS A 277 55.73 17.74 39.72
N ARG A 278 55.97 16.77 40.53
CA ARG A 278 55.25 15.50 40.64
C ARG A 278 53.78 15.79 40.92
N SER A 279 52.90 15.37 40.01
CA SER A 279 51.50 15.11 40.37
C SER A 279 51.00 13.87 39.62
N GLY A 280 50.71 12.95 40.37
CA GLY A 280 49.86 11.76 40.33
C GLY A 280 49.48 11.10 39.02
N ILE A 281 49.81 9.82 38.97
CA ILE A 281 49.32 8.80 38.02
C ILE A 281 47.76 8.71 37.92
N ILE A 282 47.05 9.48 38.74
CA ILE A 282 45.58 9.45 38.88
C ILE A 282 44.87 10.12 37.71
N LEU A 283 45.39 11.21 37.13
CA LEU A 283 44.71 11.94 36.05
C LEU A 283 44.69 11.18 34.71
N PRO A 284 45.77 10.57 34.20
CA PRO A 284 45.73 9.75 32.98
C PRO A 284 44.89 8.47 33.17
N PHE A 285 44.81 7.91 34.39
CA PHE A 285 43.94 6.78 34.70
C PHE A 285 42.45 7.16 34.61
N PHE A 286 42.05 8.31 35.15
CA PHE A 286 40.71 8.84 35.02
C PHE A 286 40.34 9.13 33.54
N TRP A 287 41.26 9.69 32.77
CA TRP A 287 41.06 9.90 31.33
C TRP A 287 40.95 8.58 30.55
N LEU A 288 41.76 7.58 30.93
CA LEU A 288 41.67 6.25 30.32
C LEU A 288 40.33 5.60 30.64
N VAL A 289 39.86 5.61 31.88
CA VAL A 289 38.56 5.09 32.31
C VAL A 289 37.41 5.86 31.65
N PHE A 290 37.52 7.18 31.52
CA PHE A 290 36.56 8.02 30.84
C PHE A 290 36.48 7.70 29.34
N CYS A 291 37.61 7.53 28.66
CA CYS A 291 37.66 7.12 27.25
C CYS A 291 37.10 5.73 27.02
N ILE A 292 37.40 4.77 27.90
CA ILE A 292 36.81 3.42 27.87
C ILE A 292 35.30 3.49 28.08
N GLY A 293 34.83 4.30 29.03
CA GLY A 293 33.43 4.53 29.29
C GLY A 293 32.69 5.11 28.09
N ILE A 294 33.27 6.10 27.40
CA ILE A 294 32.73 6.65 26.17
C ILE A 294 32.71 5.58 25.09
N PHE A 295 33.77 4.81 24.91
CA PHE A 295 33.89 3.77 23.92
C PHE A 295 32.82 2.71 24.08
N LEU A 296 32.55 2.26 25.31
CA LEU A 296 31.51 1.28 25.64
C LEU A 296 30.08 1.84 25.54
N LEU A 297 29.89 3.15 25.82
CA LEU A 297 28.55 3.76 25.74
C LEU A 297 28.18 4.23 24.34
N LEU A 298 29.15 4.53 23.50
CA LEU A 298 28.90 5.09 22.18
C LEU A 298 28.06 4.17 21.25
N PRO A 299 28.34 2.85 21.17
CA PRO A 299 27.50 1.93 20.36
C PRO A 299 26.07 1.85 20.90
N LEU A 300 25.87 1.90 22.21
CA LEU A 300 24.53 1.91 22.81
C LEU A 300 23.76 3.18 22.45
N VAL A 301 24.37 4.35 22.66
CA VAL A 301 23.74 5.65 22.39
C VAL A 301 23.43 5.80 20.89
N THR A 302 24.36 5.41 20.02
CA THR A 302 24.15 5.48 18.57
C THR A 302 23.09 4.49 18.08
N THR A 303 23.06 3.27 18.62
CA THR A 303 22.04 2.27 18.28
C THR A 303 20.64 2.76 18.68
N LEU A 304 20.48 3.24 19.91
CA LEU A 304 19.21 3.79 20.40
C LEU A 304 18.82 5.06 19.63
N GLY A 305 19.76 5.95 19.37
CA GLY A 305 19.54 7.20 18.63
C GLY A 305 19.08 6.96 17.21
N PHE A 306 19.75 6.08 16.47
CA PHE A 306 19.33 5.74 15.10
C PHE A 306 18.02 4.96 15.06
N SER A 307 17.77 4.06 16.02
CA SER A 307 16.48 3.37 16.14
C SER A 307 15.35 4.36 16.39
N TYR A 308 15.54 5.33 17.28
CA TYR A 308 14.56 6.39 17.54
C TYR A 308 14.28 7.25 16.31
N LEU A 309 15.33 7.65 15.58
CA LEU A 309 15.20 8.39 14.33
C LEU A 309 14.44 7.57 13.27
N GLY A 310 14.73 6.29 13.15
CA GLY A 310 14.03 5.37 12.26
C GLY A 310 12.53 5.30 12.56
N VAL A 311 12.16 5.07 13.82
CA VAL A 311 10.76 5.01 14.27
C VAL A 311 10.02 6.33 14.01
N ASN A 312 10.63 7.47 14.33
CA ASN A 312 9.99 8.78 14.09
C ASN A 312 9.82 9.08 12.61
N SER A 313 10.75 8.62 11.78
CA SER A 313 10.65 8.77 10.34
C SER A 313 9.55 7.90 9.75
N LEU A 314 9.34 6.68 10.24
CA LEU A 314 8.18 5.85 9.87
C LEU A 314 6.86 6.52 10.28
N LYS A 315 6.79 7.11 11.47
CA LYS A 315 5.61 7.89 11.90
C LYS A 315 5.36 9.09 10.98
N SER A 316 6.42 9.81 10.60
CA SER A 316 6.33 10.93 9.65
C SER A 316 5.87 10.47 8.27
N ALA A 317 6.37 9.32 7.79
CA ALA A 317 5.94 8.71 6.53
C ALA A 317 4.46 8.37 6.55
N LYS A 318 3.96 7.74 7.63
CA LYS A 318 2.54 7.45 7.82
C LYS A 318 1.67 8.71 7.72
N ILE A 319 2.06 9.77 8.44
CA ILE A 319 1.31 11.05 8.44
C ILE A 319 1.31 11.67 7.03
N SER A 320 2.44 11.65 6.34
CA SER A 320 2.58 12.22 5.00
C SER A 320 1.80 11.42 3.96
N LEU A 321 1.83 10.08 4.05
CA LEU A 321 1.03 9.21 3.19
C LEU A 321 -0.46 9.44 3.44
N GLY A 322 -0.88 9.55 4.70
CA GLY A 322 -2.25 9.86 5.07
C GLY A 322 -2.74 11.20 4.49
N LYS A 323 -1.85 12.16 4.28
CA LYS A 323 -2.16 13.46 3.65
C LYS A 323 -2.02 13.46 2.12
N GLY A 324 -1.69 12.32 1.50
CA GLY A 324 -1.43 12.25 0.06
C GLY A 324 -0.11 12.91 -0.38
N ASP A 325 0.76 13.30 0.56
CA ASP A 325 2.09 13.85 0.27
C ASP A 325 3.09 12.71 0.05
N PHE A 326 3.00 12.09 -1.13
CA PHE A 326 3.84 10.95 -1.51
C PHE A 326 5.33 11.30 -1.54
N ALA A 327 5.69 12.54 -1.89
CA ALA A 327 7.08 12.97 -1.94
C ALA A 327 7.71 12.99 -0.55
N LYS A 328 7.02 13.57 0.43
CA LYS A 328 7.46 13.60 1.82
C LYS A 328 7.39 12.22 2.47
N ALA A 329 6.37 11.42 2.17
CA ALA A 329 6.27 10.04 2.62
C ALA A 329 7.48 9.23 2.13
N LYS A 330 7.84 9.35 0.84
CA LYS A 330 9.01 8.71 0.23
C LYS A 330 10.30 9.10 0.96
N GLN A 331 10.55 10.39 1.12
CA GLN A 331 11.72 10.88 1.85
C GLN A 331 11.80 10.30 3.26
N SER A 332 10.67 10.25 3.96
CA SER A 332 10.62 9.77 5.35
C SER A 332 10.90 8.27 5.46
N VAL A 333 10.36 7.42 4.55
CA VAL A 333 10.63 5.97 4.58
C VAL A 333 12.09 5.66 4.22
N TYR A 334 12.67 6.36 3.24
CA TYR A 334 14.09 6.18 2.91
C TYR A 334 15.01 6.61 4.06
N PHE A 335 14.67 7.69 4.76
CA PHE A 335 15.42 8.10 5.94
C PHE A 335 15.25 7.13 7.12
N ALA A 336 14.07 6.50 7.26
CA ALA A 336 13.84 5.43 8.22
C ALA A 336 14.72 4.21 7.93
N ASP A 337 14.72 3.75 6.67
CA ASP A 337 15.54 2.63 6.22
C ASP A 337 17.03 2.87 6.46
N PHE A 338 17.52 4.05 6.09
CA PHE A 338 18.89 4.48 6.37
C PHE A 338 19.20 4.47 7.88
N SER A 339 18.28 4.99 8.70
CA SER A 339 18.47 5.06 10.16
C SER A 339 18.53 3.66 10.78
N PHE A 340 17.62 2.75 10.40
CA PHE A 340 17.66 1.36 10.87
C PHE A 340 18.90 0.60 10.37
N SER A 341 19.35 0.87 9.14
CA SER A 341 20.62 0.33 8.62
C SER A 341 21.82 0.74 9.47
N LEU A 342 21.86 2.01 9.92
CA LEU A 342 22.90 2.47 10.85
C LEU A 342 22.73 1.84 12.24
N ALA A 343 21.50 1.79 12.77
CA ALA A 343 21.22 1.14 14.03
C ALA A 343 21.66 -0.33 14.03
N LYS A 344 21.41 -1.06 12.93
CA LYS A 344 21.86 -2.44 12.74
C LYS A 344 23.38 -2.55 12.80
N LYS A 345 24.11 -1.67 12.11
CA LYS A 345 25.59 -1.67 12.12
C LYS A 345 26.14 -1.42 13.52
N THR A 346 25.56 -0.47 14.26
CA THR A 346 26.01 -0.16 15.62
C THR A 346 25.57 -1.21 16.62
N SER A 347 24.42 -1.90 16.41
CA SER A 347 23.98 -3.01 17.27
C SER A 347 24.91 -4.23 17.18
N LEU A 348 25.55 -4.49 16.03
CA LEU A 348 26.54 -5.57 15.91
C LEU A 348 27.77 -5.35 16.81
N ILE A 349 28.22 -4.09 16.91
CA ILE A 349 29.29 -3.72 17.84
C ILE A 349 28.82 -3.92 19.28
N LEU A 350 27.63 -3.44 19.59
CA LEU A 350 27.02 -3.54 20.91
C LEU A 350 26.80 -5.01 21.34
N ILE A 351 26.42 -5.91 20.39
CA ILE A 351 26.33 -7.36 20.66
C ILE A 351 27.67 -7.91 21.11
N SER A 352 28.74 -7.61 20.35
CA SER A 352 30.09 -8.09 20.68
C SER A 352 30.54 -7.61 22.07
N GLU A 353 30.29 -6.35 22.40
CA GLU A 353 30.58 -5.78 23.72
C GLU A 353 29.73 -6.42 24.84
N SER A 354 28.43 -6.61 24.58
CA SER A 354 27.51 -7.17 25.56
C SER A 354 27.73 -8.67 25.83
N GLN A 355 28.17 -9.43 24.85
CA GLN A 355 28.58 -10.82 25.00
C GLN A 355 29.81 -10.93 25.91
N PHE A 356 30.79 -10.01 25.74
CA PHE A 356 31.94 -9.92 26.63
C PHE A 356 31.52 -9.58 28.06
N LEU A 357 30.46 -8.80 28.27
CA LEU A 357 29.93 -8.42 29.59
C LEU A 357 28.88 -9.41 30.14
N GLY A 358 28.59 -10.54 29.46
CA GLY A 358 27.60 -11.53 29.87
C GLY A 358 26.12 -11.09 29.72
N GLN A 359 25.85 -10.03 28.95
CA GLN A 359 24.51 -9.44 28.76
C GLN A 359 23.99 -9.58 27.32
N GLY A 360 24.50 -10.55 26.55
CA GLY A 360 24.22 -10.70 25.11
C GLY A 360 22.74 -10.84 24.76
N ALA A 361 21.95 -11.59 25.55
CA ALA A 361 20.54 -11.88 25.24
C ALA A 361 19.63 -10.64 25.15
N LEU A 362 19.90 -9.58 25.91
CA LEU A 362 19.12 -8.33 25.85
C LEU A 362 19.39 -7.58 24.54
N VAL A 363 20.66 -7.51 24.14
CA VAL A 363 21.08 -6.80 22.94
C VAL A 363 20.66 -7.55 21.67
N GLU A 364 20.67 -8.88 21.69
CA GLU A 364 20.16 -9.71 20.59
C GLU A 364 18.65 -9.45 20.34
N ARG A 365 17.87 -9.27 21.40
CA ARG A 365 16.46 -8.90 21.28
C ARG A 365 16.30 -7.51 20.64
N MET A 366 17.09 -6.52 21.09
CA MET A 366 17.11 -5.19 20.47
C MET A 366 17.53 -5.24 18.99
N ALA A 367 18.51 -6.07 18.64
CA ALA A 367 18.95 -6.22 17.25
C ALA A 367 17.84 -6.81 16.37
N LYS A 368 17.06 -7.75 16.89
CA LYS A 368 15.89 -8.30 16.21
C LYS A 368 14.80 -7.23 15.96
N ASP A 369 14.54 -6.38 16.94
CA ASP A 369 13.58 -5.27 16.80
C ASP A 369 14.06 -4.23 15.76
N ILE A 370 15.37 -3.99 15.68
CA ILE A 370 16.00 -3.11 14.70
C ILE A 370 15.87 -3.71 13.29
N ASP A 371 16.09 -5.01 13.13
CA ASP A 371 15.92 -5.72 11.86
C ASP A 371 14.45 -5.65 11.38
N THR A 372 13.51 -5.85 12.30
CA THR A 372 12.08 -5.67 12.04
C THR A 372 11.78 -4.23 11.61
N GLY A 373 12.33 -3.22 12.27
CA GLY A 373 12.21 -1.82 11.88
C GLY A 373 12.73 -1.53 10.47
N GLY A 374 13.86 -2.12 10.11
CA GLY A 374 14.45 -2.06 8.77
C GLY A 374 13.54 -2.71 7.72
N ASN A 375 13.04 -3.91 7.98
CA ASN A 375 12.12 -4.62 7.09
C ASN A 375 10.81 -3.84 6.89
N ILE A 376 10.24 -3.26 7.96
CA ILE A 376 9.06 -2.39 7.87
C ILE A 376 9.36 -1.14 7.03
N SER A 377 10.55 -0.56 7.15
CA SER A 377 10.96 0.59 6.33
C SER A 377 11.05 0.21 4.85
N THR A 378 11.63 -0.94 4.53
CA THR A 378 11.70 -1.47 3.16
C THR A 378 10.31 -1.74 2.60
N ALA A 379 9.41 -2.36 3.37
CA ALA A 379 8.01 -2.53 2.98
C ALA A 379 7.32 -1.16 2.76
N GLY A 380 7.60 -0.18 3.61
CA GLY A 380 7.13 1.20 3.46
C GLY A 380 7.61 1.86 2.16
N ILE A 381 8.85 1.62 1.74
CA ILE A 381 9.38 2.07 0.44
C ILE A 381 8.55 1.47 -0.70
N TYR A 382 8.28 0.17 -0.67
CA TYR A 382 7.44 -0.48 -1.67
C TYR A 382 6.01 0.09 -1.69
N LEU A 383 5.38 0.30 -0.53
CA LEU A 383 4.04 0.88 -0.44
C LEU A 383 3.96 2.30 -1.01
N VAL A 384 4.94 3.15 -0.72
CA VAL A 384 4.97 4.52 -1.27
C VAL A 384 5.20 4.51 -2.78
N ASN A 385 6.07 3.63 -3.28
CA ASN A 385 6.29 3.48 -4.72
C ASN A 385 5.05 2.91 -5.42
N ALA A 386 4.35 1.93 -4.83
CA ALA A 386 3.07 1.42 -5.33
C ALA A 386 2.02 2.53 -5.42
N SER A 387 1.88 3.33 -4.35
CA SER A 387 0.93 4.45 -4.30
C SER A 387 1.24 5.50 -5.37
N GLN A 388 2.52 5.80 -5.61
CA GLN A 388 2.91 6.70 -6.69
C GLN A 388 2.58 6.11 -8.06
N SER A 389 2.90 4.83 -8.31
CA SER A 389 2.58 4.15 -9.58
C SER A 389 1.07 4.10 -9.82
N LEU A 390 0.26 3.88 -8.78
CA LEU A 390 -1.20 3.95 -8.89
C LEU A 390 -1.68 5.37 -9.24
N LYS A 391 -1.14 6.40 -8.59
CA LYS A 391 -1.44 7.79 -8.94
C LYS A 391 -1.11 8.08 -10.40
N ASP A 392 0.04 7.61 -10.88
CA ASP A 392 0.47 7.80 -12.26
C ASP A 392 -0.39 7.00 -13.25
N ALA A 393 -0.92 5.83 -12.87
CA ALA A 393 -1.87 5.06 -13.66
C ALA A 393 -3.18 5.83 -13.95
N PHE A 394 -3.65 6.64 -12.99
CA PHE A 394 -4.84 7.49 -13.16
C PHE A 394 -4.51 8.87 -13.74
N SER A 395 -3.24 9.21 -13.91
CA SER A 395 -2.83 10.46 -14.55
C SER A 395 -2.98 10.37 -16.08
N LYS A 396 -2.96 11.51 -16.77
CA LYS A 396 -3.18 11.59 -18.23
C LYS A 396 -2.07 10.98 -19.10
N ASN A 397 -1.07 10.29 -18.52
CA ASN A 397 0.07 9.73 -19.22
C ASN A 397 -0.22 8.32 -19.77
N ASN A 398 0.36 8.01 -20.94
CA ASN A 398 0.01 6.87 -21.79
C ASN A 398 0.39 5.44 -21.31
N ASN A 399 0.97 5.27 -20.12
CA ASN A 399 1.48 3.97 -19.63
C ASN A 399 0.65 3.38 -18.49
N THR A 400 -0.66 3.48 -18.56
CA THR A 400 -1.54 3.09 -17.45
C THR A 400 -1.42 1.62 -17.05
N LEU A 401 -1.36 0.70 -18.02
CA LEU A 401 -1.26 -0.75 -17.74
C LEU A 401 0.09 -1.10 -17.10
N ASP A 402 1.18 -0.51 -17.58
CA ASP A 402 2.53 -0.72 -17.01
C ASP A 402 2.61 -0.19 -15.57
N ASN A 403 1.94 0.93 -15.29
CA ASN A 403 1.88 1.50 -13.95
C ASN A 403 1.08 0.61 -12.98
N PHE A 404 -0.02 -0.04 -13.43
CA PHE A 404 -0.72 -1.04 -12.62
C PHE A 404 0.15 -2.26 -12.36
N SER A 405 0.83 -2.79 -13.37
CA SER A 405 1.76 -3.92 -13.23
C SER A 405 2.92 -3.60 -12.27
N THR A 406 3.49 -2.39 -12.40
CA THR A 406 4.56 -1.91 -11.51
C THR A 406 4.06 -1.78 -10.06
N ALA A 407 2.87 -1.21 -9.86
CA ALA A 407 2.26 -1.10 -8.54
C ALA A 407 1.98 -2.48 -7.92
N SER A 408 1.48 -3.44 -8.72
CA SER A 408 1.28 -4.83 -8.31
C SER A 408 2.58 -5.46 -7.81
N GLY A 409 3.68 -5.30 -8.55
CA GLY A 409 4.99 -5.80 -8.15
C GLY A 409 5.45 -5.23 -6.81
N TYR A 410 5.32 -3.93 -6.62
CA TYR A 410 5.65 -3.29 -5.34
C TYR A 410 4.77 -3.78 -4.18
N LEU A 411 3.46 -3.92 -4.37
CA LEU A 411 2.54 -4.40 -3.33
C LEU A 411 2.87 -5.83 -2.92
N LYS A 412 3.09 -6.72 -3.89
CA LYS A 412 3.49 -8.12 -3.63
C LYS A 412 4.77 -8.19 -2.82
N ASN A 413 5.78 -7.37 -3.16
CA ASN A 413 7.04 -7.30 -2.41
C ASN A 413 6.83 -6.80 -0.97
N ALA A 414 5.97 -5.81 -0.75
CA ALA A 414 5.65 -5.34 0.59
C ALA A 414 4.98 -6.43 1.43
N ILE A 415 4.03 -7.17 0.85
CA ILE A 415 3.30 -8.24 1.54
C ILE A 415 4.24 -9.40 1.92
N VAL A 416 5.14 -9.82 1.02
CA VAL A 416 6.13 -10.86 1.35
C VAL A 416 6.94 -10.50 2.59
N ILE A 417 7.32 -9.23 2.74
CA ILE A 417 8.02 -8.77 3.95
C ILE A 417 7.11 -8.85 5.17
N PHE A 418 5.86 -8.39 5.07
CA PHE A 418 4.92 -8.44 6.19
C PHE A 418 4.63 -9.87 6.65
N GLU A 419 4.37 -10.80 5.72
CA GLU A 419 4.11 -12.20 6.03
C GLU A 419 5.32 -12.88 6.68
N LYS A 420 6.53 -12.60 6.19
CA LYS A 420 7.77 -13.10 6.80
C LYS A 420 7.92 -12.65 8.24
N GLU A 421 7.71 -11.36 8.52
CA GLU A 421 7.81 -10.82 9.88
C GLU A 421 6.73 -11.41 10.79
N LYS A 422 5.49 -11.56 10.30
CA LYS A 422 4.37 -12.17 11.02
C LYS A 422 4.68 -13.63 11.41
N ALA A 423 5.26 -14.40 10.49
CA ALA A 423 5.68 -15.79 10.75
C ALA A 423 6.78 -15.90 11.83
N GLN A 424 7.58 -14.87 12.03
CA GLN A 424 8.61 -14.81 13.07
C GLN A 424 8.07 -14.39 14.46
N GLY A 425 6.74 -14.27 14.62
CA GLY A 425 6.09 -13.92 15.88
C GLY A 425 6.32 -12.47 16.30
N GLN A 426 6.69 -11.59 15.38
CA GLN A 426 6.82 -10.17 15.66
C GLN A 426 5.43 -9.56 15.79
N ASN A 427 5.14 -8.96 16.94
CA ASN A 427 3.94 -8.15 17.12
C ASN A 427 4.09 -6.87 16.30
N PHE A 428 3.48 -6.86 15.09
CA PHE A 428 3.37 -5.63 14.33
C PHE A 428 2.65 -4.55 15.15
N SER A 429 3.09 -3.33 14.96
CA SER A 429 2.41 -2.17 15.51
C SER A 429 0.94 -2.16 15.05
N ASP A 430 0.05 -1.59 15.84
CA ASP A 430 -1.39 -1.41 15.51
C ASP A 430 -1.64 -0.81 14.12
N ILE A 431 -0.59 -0.22 13.53
CA ILE A 431 -0.63 0.39 12.20
C ILE A 431 -0.76 -0.65 11.08
N THR A 432 0.07 -1.71 11.12
CA THR A 432 0.07 -2.75 10.09
C THR A 432 -1.21 -3.57 10.15
N LYS A 433 -1.71 -3.88 11.35
CA LYS A 433 -2.98 -4.58 11.53
C LYS A 433 -4.17 -3.83 10.91
N LYS A 434 -4.19 -2.49 11.02
CA LYS A 434 -5.27 -1.67 10.49
C LYS A 434 -5.30 -1.58 8.97
N ILE A 435 -4.15 -1.56 8.32
CA ILE A 435 -4.07 -1.46 6.85
C ILE A 435 -4.08 -2.83 6.17
N GLU A 436 -3.89 -3.93 6.91
CA GLU A 436 -3.83 -5.29 6.36
C GLU A 436 -5.04 -5.65 5.48
N PRO A 437 -6.30 -5.40 5.88
CA PRO A 437 -7.47 -5.70 5.05
C PRO A 437 -7.44 -4.98 3.69
N LEU A 438 -7.08 -3.70 3.69
CA LEU A 438 -6.95 -2.91 2.46
C LEU A 438 -5.80 -3.43 1.58
N LEU A 439 -4.64 -3.72 2.19
CA LEU A 439 -3.48 -4.23 1.46
C LEU A 439 -3.79 -5.58 0.80
N ASN A 440 -4.44 -6.49 1.53
CA ASN A 440 -4.87 -7.78 1.00
C ASN A 440 -5.86 -7.60 -0.16
N PHE A 441 -6.85 -6.72 0.00
CA PHE A 441 -7.79 -6.43 -1.08
C PHE A 441 -7.08 -5.88 -2.33
N VAL A 442 -6.30 -4.81 -2.18
CA VAL A 442 -5.63 -4.16 -3.31
C VAL A 442 -4.62 -5.09 -3.99
N SER A 443 -3.78 -5.78 -3.22
CA SER A 443 -2.73 -6.65 -3.79
C SER A 443 -3.28 -7.85 -4.54
N ASN A 444 -4.40 -8.42 -4.07
CA ASN A 444 -5.04 -9.54 -4.75
C ASN A 444 -5.84 -9.09 -5.97
N THR A 445 -6.40 -7.88 -5.97
CA THR A 445 -7.29 -7.41 -7.05
C THR A 445 -6.61 -6.54 -8.10
N ILE A 446 -5.45 -5.94 -7.83
CA ILE A 446 -4.84 -4.91 -8.68
C ILE A 446 -4.60 -5.35 -10.12
N ASP A 447 -4.29 -6.63 -10.34
CA ASP A 447 -4.08 -7.19 -11.68
C ASP A 447 -5.41 -7.26 -12.49
N ALA A 448 -6.56 -7.27 -11.80
CA ALA A 448 -7.89 -7.22 -12.41
C ALA A 448 -8.40 -5.78 -12.64
N TRP A 449 -7.77 -4.75 -12.04
CA TRP A 449 -8.23 -3.36 -12.14
C TRP A 449 -8.32 -2.83 -13.57
N PRO A 450 -7.41 -3.16 -14.50
CA PRO A 450 -7.57 -2.74 -15.88
C PRO A 450 -8.90 -3.19 -16.49
N ASP A 451 -9.35 -4.41 -16.24
CA ASP A 451 -10.64 -4.90 -16.70
C ASP A 451 -11.79 -4.26 -15.91
N LEU A 452 -11.73 -4.25 -14.58
CA LEU A 452 -12.76 -3.69 -13.72
C LEU A 452 -13.00 -2.19 -13.97
N LEU A 453 -11.97 -1.43 -14.31
CA LEU A 453 -12.03 0.02 -14.54
C LEU A 453 -12.28 0.39 -16.00
N GLY A 454 -12.52 -0.60 -16.87
CA GLY A 454 -12.91 -0.38 -18.25
C GLY A 454 -11.76 0.00 -19.19
N PHE A 455 -10.49 -0.36 -18.88
CA PHE A 455 -9.38 -0.16 -19.82
C PHE A 455 -9.46 -1.12 -21.01
N ASN A 456 -10.04 -2.32 -20.80
CA ASN A 456 -10.29 -3.33 -21.83
C ASN A 456 -11.69 -3.24 -22.45
N GLY A 457 -12.37 -2.11 -22.31
CA GLY A 457 -13.73 -1.85 -22.78
C GLY A 457 -14.63 -1.34 -21.67
N LYS A 458 -15.61 -0.51 -22.05
CA LYS A 458 -16.56 0.09 -21.10
C LYS A 458 -17.19 -0.98 -20.20
N LYS A 459 -17.25 -0.69 -18.90
CA LYS A 459 -17.92 -1.50 -17.88
C LYS A 459 -19.11 -0.74 -17.29
N THR A 460 -20.16 -1.48 -17.00
CA THR A 460 -21.35 -0.95 -16.33
C THR A 460 -21.68 -1.81 -15.13
N TYR A 461 -21.82 -1.20 -13.96
CA TYR A 461 -22.10 -1.89 -12.71
C TYR A 461 -23.42 -1.45 -12.11
N LEU A 462 -24.17 -2.40 -11.57
CA LEU A 462 -25.29 -2.14 -10.68
C LEU A 462 -24.76 -1.95 -9.25
N VAL A 463 -25.03 -0.81 -8.66
CA VAL A 463 -24.71 -0.52 -7.27
C VAL A 463 -25.98 -0.58 -6.43
N LEU A 464 -26.06 -1.50 -5.48
CA LEU A 464 -27.19 -1.65 -4.58
C LEU A 464 -26.93 -0.88 -3.30
N PHE A 465 -27.78 0.08 -2.97
CA PHE A 465 -27.73 0.79 -1.69
C PHE A 465 -28.69 0.14 -0.73
N GLN A 466 -28.13 -0.52 0.27
CA GLN A 466 -28.86 -1.36 1.21
C GLN A 466 -29.01 -0.69 2.57
N ASN A 467 -30.19 -0.80 3.17
CA ASN A 467 -30.43 -0.39 4.54
C ASN A 467 -30.35 -1.60 5.48
N ASN A 468 -29.22 -1.79 6.11
CA ASN A 468 -28.99 -2.91 7.03
C ASN A 468 -29.71 -2.78 8.39
N MET A 469 -30.37 -1.64 8.65
CA MET A 469 -31.30 -1.52 9.78
C MET A 469 -32.64 -2.23 9.50
N GLU A 470 -32.92 -2.60 8.24
CA GLU A 470 -33.91 -3.56 7.80
C GLU A 470 -33.18 -4.72 7.12
N LEU A 471 -32.60 -5.61 7.94
CA LEU A 471 -31.67 -6.62 7.50
C LEU A 471 -32.27 -7.59 6.50
N ARG A 472 -31.48 -7.94 5.47
CA ARG A 472 -31.72 -9.03 4.52
C ARG A 472 -30.47 -9.92 4.47
N PRO A 473 -30.54 -11.16 4.01
CA PRO A 473 -29.39 -12.04 3.93
C PRO A 473 -28.22 -11.45 3.14
N GLY A 474 -28.48 -10.75 2.07
CA GLY A 474 -27.47 -10.08 1.25
C GLY A 474 -27.03 -8.70 1.76
N GLY A 475 -27.38 -8.31 3.00
CA GLY A 475 -26.93 -7.08 3.65
C GLY A 475 -28.02 -6.18 4.22
N GLY A 476 -29.06 -5.86 3.47
CA GLY A 476 -30.17 -5.03 3.94
C GLY A 476 -31.19 -4.75 2.86
N PHE A 477 -32.30 -4.12 3.23
CA PHE A 477 -33.34 -3.73 2.27
C PHE A 477 -32.78 -2.83 1.17
N ILE A 478 -33.03 -3.16 -0.10
CA ILE A 478 -32.59 -2.35 -1.24
C ILE A 478 -33.58 -1.19 -1.43
N GLY A 479 -33.22 -0.01 -0.95
CA GLY A 479 -34.06 1.20 -1.08
C GLY A 479 -33.76 2.01 -2.33
N SER A 480 -32.53 1.94 -2.84
CA SER A 480 -32.08 2.64 -4.03
C SER A 480 -31.04 1.81 -4.76
N TYR A 481 -30.87 2.10 -6.05
CA TYR A 481 -29.80 1.48 -6.84
C TYR A 481 -29.11 2.54 -7.70
N GLY A 482 -27.85 2.28 -8.03
CA GLY A 482 -27.05 3.13 -8.91
C GLY A 482 -26.59 2.38 -10.16
N ILE A 483 -26.48 3.10 -11.27
CA ILE A 483 -25.81 2.62 -12.47
C ILE A 483 -24.51 3.37 -12.63
N LEU A 484 -23.40 2.65 -12.46
CA LEU A 484 -22.05 3.16 -12.59
C LEU A 484 -21.43 2.71 -13.90
N SER A 485 -21.07 3.65 -14.78
CA SER A 485 -20.39 3.36 -16.03
C SER A 485 -18.95 3.85 -15.97
N LEU A 486 -18.00 2.96 -16.27
CA LEU A 486 -16.57 3.23 -16.29
C LEU A 486 -15.98 2.99 -17.68
N ASP A 487 -15.09 3.87 -18.11
CA ASP A 487 -14.29 3.70 -19.33
C ASP A 487 -12.89 4.28 -19.11
N LYS A 488 -11.88 3.47 -19.33
CA LYS A 488 -10.45 3.84 -19.17
C LYS A 488 -10.16 4.51 -17.82
N GLY A 489 -10.71 3.93 -16.74
CA GLY A 489 -10.52 4.43 -15.37
C GLY A 489 -11.32 5.68 -15.01
N LYS A 490 -12.19 6.17 -15.90
CA LYS A 490 -13.02 7.35 -15.67
C LYS A 490 -14.48 6.95 -15.44
N VAL A 491 -15.10 7.60 -14.47
CA VAL A 491 -16.56 7.56 -14.33
C VAL A 491 -17.18 8.37 -15.46
N LEU A 492 -17.87 7.68 -16.38
CA LEU A 492 -18.62 8.31 -17.47
C LEU A 492 -19.97 8.81 -16.97
N ASP A 493 -20.62 7.99 -16.14
CA ASP A 493 -21.95 8.29 -15.60
C ASP A 493 -22.14 7.52 -14.28
N PHE A 494 -22.78 8.18 -13.33
CA PHE A 494 -23.22 7.55 -12.10
C PHE A 494 -24.57 8.16 -11.68
N LYS A 495 -25.63 7.42 -11.91
CA LYS A 495 -27.00 7.83 -11.58
C LYS A 495 -27.60 6.93 -10.53
N ILE A 496 -28.22 7.55 -9.55
CA ILE A 496 -28.92 6.86 -8.46
C ILE A 496 -30.43 6.98 -8.71
N TYR A 497 -31.11 5.87 -8.55
CA TYR A 497 -32.54 5.70 -8.76
C TYR A 497 -33.20 5.14 -7.52
N ASP A 498 -34.48 5.47 -7.32
CA ASP A 498 -35.31 4.78 -6.36
C ASP A 498 -35.62 3.36 -6.87
N VAL A 499 -35.62 2.38 -5.97
CA VAL A 499 -35.89 0.98 -6.37
C VAL A 499 -37.31 0.80 -6.93
N TYR A 500 -38.29 1.57 -6.43
CA TYR A 500 -39.66 1.53 -6.89
C TYR A 500 -39.84 2.01 -8.33
N ASP A 501 -38.91 2.84 -8.83
CA ASP A 501 -38.88 3.26 -10.25
C ASP A 501 -38.55 2.07 -11.18
N ALA A 502 -37.81 1.09 -10.72
CA ALA A 502 -37.54 -0.15 -11.45
C ALA A 502 -38.69 -1.15 -11.24
N ASP A 503 -39.05 -1.44 -10.01
CA ASP A 503 -40.10 -2.41 -9.64
C ASP A 503 -41.41 -2.12 -10.35
N GLY A 504 -41.78 -0.84 -10.52
CA GLY A 504 -42.98 -0.42 -11.24
C GLY A 504 -43.00 -0.71 -12.74
N GLN A 505 -41.85 -1.12 -13.33
CA GLN A 505 -41.74 -1.47 -14.76
C GLN A 505 -41.79 -2.98 -15.02
N LEU A 506 -41.80 -3.80 -13.94
CA LEU A 506 -41.85 -5.26 -14.10
C LEU A 506 -43.11 -5.68 -14.84
N LYS A 507 -42.91 -6.37 -15.95
CA LYS A 507 -44.04 -6.95 -16.72
C LYS A 507 -44.19 -8.43 -16.39
N GLY A 508 -45.39 -8.79 -15.90
CA GLY A 508 -45.71 -10.14 -15.51
C GLY A 508 -45.45 -10.46 -14.04
N HIS A 509 -45.57 -11.71 -13.69
CA HIS A 509 -45.44 -12.21 -12.32
C HIS A 509 -44.14 -13.02 -12.17
N ILE A 510 -43.40 -12.76 -11.10
CA ILE A 510 -42.31 -13.60 -10.64
C ILE A 510 -42.64 -13.99 -9.20
N GLU A 511 -42.69 -15.28 -8.93
CA GLU A 511 -42.96 -15.81 -7.58
C GLU A 511 -41.80 -15.48 -6.65
N PRO A 512 -42.07 -14.84 -5.50
CA PRO A 512 -41.02 -14.56 -4.49
C PRO A 512 -40.65 -15.82 -3.71
N PRO A 513 -39.48 -15.83 -3.07
CA PRO A 513 -39.11 -16.84 -2.11
C PRO A 513 -40.20 -17.04 -1.03
N PHE A 514 -40.37 -18.28 -0.60
CA PHE A 514 -41.45 -18.70 0.34
C PHE A 514 -41.61 -17.74 1.53
N ALA A 515 -40.53 -17.42 2.24
CA ALA A 515 -40.60 -16.58 3.41
C ALA A 515 -41.02 -15.13 3.11
N ILE A 516 -40.65 -14.59 1.96
CA ILE A 516 -41.13 -13.27 1.48
C ILE A 516 -42.63 -13.32 1.20
N ARG A 517 -43.08 -14.33 0.44
CA ARG A 517 -44.48 -14.47 0.12
C ARG A 517 -45.33 -14.61 1.38
N ARG A 518 -44.96 -15.54 2.23
CA ARG A 518 -45.77 -15.92 3.38
C ARG A 518 -45.72 -14.94 4.54
N TYR A 519 -44.54 -14.48 4.90
CA TYR A 519 -44.35 -13.71 6.12
C TYR A 519 -44.27 -12.21 5.92
N LEU A 520 -43.85 -11.76 4.75
CA LEU A 520 -43.86 -10.34 4.33
C LEU A 520 -45.17 -9.99 3.60
N GLY A 521 -45.84 -11.01 2.97
CA GLY A 521 -47.06 -10.82 2.21
C GLY A 521 -46.88 -10.25 0.82
N SER A 522 -45.66 -10.29 0.29
CA SER A 522 -45.36 -9.80 -1.07
C SER A 522 -45.75 -10.82 -2.11
N VAL A 523 -46.75 -10.48 -2.94
CA VAL A 523 -47.29 -11.39 -4.00
C VAL A 523 -46.35 -11.49 -5.19
N HIS A 524 -45.60 -10.46 -5.49
CA HIS A 524 -44.63 -10.41 -6.59
C HIS A 524 -43.21 -10.22 -6.06
N TRP A 525 -42.24 -10.87 -6.72
CA TRP A 525 -40.81 -10.64 -6.41
C TRP A 525 -40.27 -9.51 -7.27
N TYR A 526 -39.52 -8.61 -6.69
CA TYR A 526 -38.99 -7.39 -7.30
C TYR A 526 -37.50 -7.20 -7.00
N LEU A 527 -36.87 -6.23 -7.68
CA LEU A 527 -35.48 -5.84 -7.43
C LEU A 527 -35.21 -5.53 -5.96
N ARG A 528 -36.15 -4.85 -5.26
CA ARG A 528 -35.99 -4.48 -3.84
C ARG A 528 -35.79 -5.64 -2.88
N GLU A 529 -36.25 -6.84 -3.25
CA GLU A 529 -36.15 -8.06 -2.44
C GLU A 529 -35.22 -9.12 -3.10
N SER A 530 -34.44 -8.74 -4.12
CA SER A 530 -33.58 -9.66 -4.86
C SER A 530 -32.41 -10.21 -4.05
N ASN A 531 -32.11 -9.63 -2.88
CA ASN A 531 -31.01 -10.00 -2.00
C ASN A 531 -31.42 -10.89 -0.81
N PHE A 532 -32.34 -11.81 -1.05
CA PHE A 532 -32.92 -12.69 -0.02
C PHE A 532 -32.22 -14.06 0.13
N ASP A 533 -31.34 -14.41 -0.81
CA ASP A 533 -30.56 -15.65 -0.75
C ASP A 533 -29.43 -15.54 0.27
N VAL A 534 -29.06 -16.68 0.89
CA VAL A 534 -27.93 -16.72 1.84
C VAL A 534 -26.55 -16.60 1.18
N ASP A 535 -26.49 -16.86 -0.14
CA ASP A 535 -25.29 -16.65 -0.97
C ASP A 535 -25.43 -15.36 -1.80
N TYR A 536 -24.51 -14.43 -1.62
CA TYR A 536 -24.59 -13.14 -2.30
C TYR A 536 -24.44 -13.24 -3.81
N ILE A 537 -23.74 -14.23 -4.35
CA ILE A 537 -23.62 -14.41 -5.80
C ILE A 537 -25.01 -14.61 -6.42
N ASN A 538 -25.87 -15.43 -5.78
CA ASN A 538 -27.25 -15.64 -6.22
C ASN A 538 -28.08 -14.34 -6.13
N ASN A 539 -27.85 -13.55 -5.08
CA ASN A 539 -28.48 -12.24 -4.92
C ASN A 539 -28.11 -11.28 -6.04
N ALA A 540 -26.82 -11.24 -6.40
CA ALA A 540 -26.30 -10.39 -7.47
C ALA A 540 -26.86 -10.80 -8.84
N VAL A 541 -26.93 -12.11 -9.11
CA VAL A 541 -27.54 -12.65 -10.34
C VAL A 541 -29.03 -12.27 -10.40
N SER A 542 -29.75 -12.41 -9.29
CA SER A 542 -31.15 -12.03 -9.19
C SER A 542 -31.36 -10.53 -9.42
N ALA A 543 -30.54 -9.68 -8.79
CA ALA A 543 -30.61 -8.24 -8.96
C ALA A 543 -30.32 -7.79 -10.40
N ALA A 544 -29.27 -8.35 -11.03
CA ALA A 544 -28.95 -8.07 -12.44
C ALA A 544 -30.08 -8.52 -13.39
N ARG A 545 -30.69 -9.68 -13.09
CA ARG A 545 -31.85 -10.19 -13.84
C ARG A 545 -33.04 -9.25 -13.70
N PHE A 546 -33.38 -8.79 -12.49
CA PHE A 546 -34.49 -7.87 -12.28
C PHE A 546 -34.25 -6.55 -13.02
N LEU A 547 -33.04 -5.97 -12.91
CA LEU A 547 -32.69 -4.76 -13.62
C LEU A 547 -32.88 -4.92 -15.14
N SER A 548 -32.48 -6.08 -15.67
CA SER A 548 -32.69 -6.39 -17.11
C SER A 548 -34.16 -6.50 -17.48
N LEU A 549 -34.99 -7.14 -16.64
CA LEU A 549 -36.44 -7.31 -16.90
C LEU A 549 -37.20 -5.99 -16.73
N GLU A 550 -36.85 -5.19 -15.78
CA GLU A 550 -37.54 -3.95 -15.39
C GLU A 550 -37.07 -2.76 -16.20
N LYS A 551 -35.77 -2.67 -16.55
CA LYS A 551 -35.19 -1.50 -17.23
C LYS A 551 -34.54 -1.83 -18.59
N GLY A 552 -34.47 -3.11 -18.98
CA GLY A 552 -33.78 -3.52 -20.22
C GLY A 552 -32.28 -3.31 -20.18
N GLN A 553 -31.68 -3.22 -19.00
CA GLN A 553 -30.27 -2.87 -18.84
C GLN A 553 -29.46 -4.07 -18.32
N ALA A 554 -28.41 -4.46 -19.08
CA ALA A 554 -27.42 -5.43 -18.66
C ALA A 554 -26.26 -4.74 -17.94
N VAL A 555 -25.61 -5.49 -17.02
CA VAL A 555 -24.47 -5.01 -16.23
C VAL A 555 -23.35 -6.04 -16.19
N ASN A 556 -22.11 -5.58 -16.02
CA ASN A 556 -20.90 -6.42 -15.90
C ASN A 556 -20.62 -6.90 -14.47
N GLY A 557 -21.40 -6.43 -13.51
CA GLY A 557 -21.28 -6.84 -12.12
C GLY A 557 -22.23 -6.07 -11.24
N VAL A 558 -22.34 -6.56 -10.00
CA VAL A 558 -23.19 -5.99 -8.95
C VAL A 558 -22.32 -5.71 -7.73
N ILE A 559 -22.39 -4.49 -7.24
CA ILE A 559 -21.71 -4.03 -6.02
C ILE A 559 -22.79 -3.68 -5.01
N ALA A 560 -22.77 -4.29 -3.84
CA ALA A 560 -23.68 -3.91 -2.76
C ALA A 560 -22.91 -3.11 -1.70
N VAL A 561 -23.52 -2.04 -1.23
CA VAL A 561 -23.01 -1.24 -0.12
C VAL A 561 -24.15 -0.99 0.87
N ASP A 562 -23.87 -1.06 2.15
CA ASP A 562 -24.86 -0.80 3.19
C ASP A 562 -24.60 0.52 3.93
N LEU A 563 -25.50 0.86 4.86
CA LEU A 563 -25.40 2.10 5.64
C LEU A 563 -24.18 2.13 6.56
N SER A 564 -23.72 0.96 7.06
CA SER A 564 -22.51 0.85 7.87
C SER A 564 -21.25 1.20 7.10
N PHE A 565 -21.18 0.87 5.80
CA PHE A 565 -20.09 1.36 4.94
C PHE A 565 -20.04 2.88 4.90
N VAL A 566 -21.18 3.55 4.65
CA VAL A 566 -21.25 5.02 4.63
C VAL A 566 -20.85 5.61 5.98
N LYS A 567 -21.30 5.00 7.08
CA LYS A 567 -20.92 5.37 8.45
C LYS A 567 -19.40 5.27 8.67
N ASN A 568 -18.76 4.19 8.24
CA ASN A 568 -17.31 4.00 8.37
C ASN A 568 -16.53 5.05 7.56
N ILE A 569 -16.96 5.35 6.34
CA ILE A 569 -16.37 6.41 5.53
C ILE A 569 -16.52 7.77 6.21
N LEU A 570 -17.70 8.11 6.72
CA LEU A 570 -17.93 9.35 7.46
C LEU A 570 -17.07 9.43 8.72
N SER A 571 -16.87 8.34 9.43
CA SER A 571 -15.98 8.30 10.61
C SER A 571 -14.54 8.68 10.25
N SER A 572 -14.07 8.31 9.06
CA SER A 572 -12.73 8.69 8.57
C SER A 572 -12.62 10.12 8.04
N MET A 573 -13.73 10.65 7.52
CA MET A 573 -13.79 12.00 6.94
C MET A 573 -14.18 13.08 7.95
N GLY A 574 -14.81 12.68 9.06
CA GLY A 574 -15.39 13.58 10.04
C GLY A 574 -16.72 14.19 9.56
N LYS A 575 -17.01 15.38 10.06
CA LYS A 575 -18.27 16.07 9.78
C LYS A 575 -18.35 16.58 8.35
N ILE A 576 -19.40 16.21 7.60
CA ILE A 576 -19.68 16.63 6.23
C ILE A 576 -20.89 17.59 6.22
N TYR A 577 -20.71 18.77 5.66
CA TYR A 577 -21.82 19.73 5.48
C TYR A 577 -22.51 19.49 4.13
N VAL A 578 -23.79 19.14 4.19
CA VAL A 578 -24.64 18.94 3.01
C VAL A 578 -25.43 20.23 2.73
N SER A 579 -24.97 21.01 1.77
CA SER A 579 -25.47 22.38 1.52
C SER A 579 -26.94 22.44 1.09
N GLU A 580 -27.40 21.43 0.34
CA GLU A 580 -28.80 21.36 -0.15
C GLU A 580 -29.77 21.21 1.02
N TYR A 581 -29.36 20.58 2.12
CA TYR A 581 -30.19 20.36 3.32
C TYR A 581 -29.79 21.26 4.47
N LYS A 582 -28.69 22.02 4.35
CA LYS A 582 -28.11 22.88 5.42
C LYS A 582 -27.80 22.12 6.70
N GLU A 583 -27.42 20.86 6.57
CA GLU A 583 -27.18 19.94 7.68
C GLU A 583 -25.75 19.43 7.72
N ASN A 584 -25.30 19.16 8.95
CA ASN A 584 -24.02 18.49 9.18
C ASN A 584 -24.27 17.02 9.41
N VAL A 585 -23.74 16.19 8.53
CA VAL A 585 -23.81 14.72 8.63
C VAL A 585 -22.55 14.17 9.25
N THR A 586 -22.70 13.30 10.24
CA THR A 586 -21.63 12.58 10.94
C THR A 586 -21.96 11.09 10.97
N SER A 587 -20.98 10.25 11.34
CA SER A 587 -21.23 8.82 11.59
C SER A 587 -22.34 8.55 12.60
N ASP A 588 -22.55 9.44 13.58
CA ASP A 588 -23.48 9.23 14.70
C ASP A 588 -24.91 9.59 14.33
N ASN A 589 -25.11 10.63 13.49
CA ASN A 589 -26.45 11.09 13.11
C ASN A 589 -26.91 10.62 11.72
N LEU A 590 -26.05 9.90 10.98
CA LEU A 590 -26.32 9.43 9.62
C LEU A 590 -27.66 8.69 9.52
N PHE A 591 -27.89 7.73 10.42
CA PHE A 591 -29.12 6.91 10.39
C PHE A 591 -30.34 7.80 10.60
N GLN A 592 -30.34 8.63 11.65
CA GLN A 592 -31.49 9.50 12.00
C GLN A 592 -31.81 10.46 10.86
N LEU A 593 -30.80 11.10 10.24
CA LEU A 593 -31.00 12.01 9.13
C LEU A 593 -31.51 11.28 7.88
N THR A 594 -30.94 10.12 7.57
CA THR A 594 -31.40 9.32 6.43
C THR A 594 -32.87 8.91 6.58
N GLU A 595 -33.27 8.47 7.79
CA GLU A 595 -34.66 8.09 8.05
C GLU A 595 -35.60 9.31 8.07
N SER A 596 -35.19 10.42 8.70
CA SER A 596 -36.02 11.63 8.72
C SER A 596 -36.28 12.19 7.32
N HIS A 597 -35.29 12.17 6.42
CA HIS A 597 -35.46 12.59 5.03
C HIS A 597 -36.17 11.54 4.16
N ALA A 598 -36.15 10.26 4.56
CA ALA A 598 -36.90 9.23 3.85
C ALA A 598 -38.40 9.23 4.15
N GLU A 599 -38.79 9.59 5.37
CA GLU A 599 -40.14 9.40 5.89
C GLU A 599 -40.98 10.69 5.95
N ASN A 600 -40.34 11.87 6.10
CA ASN A 600 -41.05 13.13 6.11
C ASN A 600 -41.76 13.40 4.77
N ASN A 601 -43.13 13.27 4.76
CA ASN A 601 -43.98 13.38 3.59
C ASN A 601 -43.76 12.25 2.54
N PHE A 602 -43.40 11.04 2.97
CA PHE A 602 -43.27 9.91 2.07
C PHE A 602 -44.60 9.60 1.39
N PHE A 603 -44.56 9.52 0.07
CA PHE A 603 -45.60 8.85 -0.76
C PHE A 603 -44.90 8.03 -1.82
N PRO A 604 -45.52 6.96 -2.33
CA PRO A 604 -44.95 6.15 -3.40
C PRO A 604 -44.56 7.03 -4.60
N GLY A 605 -43.27 7.03 -4.97
CA GLY A 605 -42.70 7.90 -6.01
C GLY A 605 -42.07 9.20 -5.52
N SER A 606 -42.00 9.45 -4.17
CA SER A 606 -41.25 10.59 -3.63
C SER A 606 -39.74 10.37 -3.82
N THR A 607 -39.00 11.45 -4.13
CA THR A 607 -37.56 11.39 -4.44
C THR A 607 -36.65 11.73 -3.24
N GLN A 608 -37.23 12.05 -2.10
CA GLN A 608 -36.55 12.70 -0.96
C GLN A 608 -35.36 11.90 -0.42
N LYS A 609 -35.51 10.60 -0.17
CA LYS A 609 -34.42 9.74 0.30
C LYS A 609 -33.27 9.67 -0.69
N LYS A 610 -33.57 9.48 -1.97
CA LYS A 610 -32.62 9.46 -3.06
C LYS A 610 -31.89 10.80 -3.16
N ASP A 611 -32.61 11.90 -3.05
CA ASP A 611 -32.03 13.24 -3.17
C ASP A 611 -31.09 13.55 -2.01
N PHE A 612 -31.43 13.15 -0.77
CA PHE A 612 -30.52 13.28 0.38
C PHE A 612 -29.25 12.46 0.22
N LEU A 613 -29.36 11.16 -0.15
CA LEU A 613 -28.19 10.32 -0.37
C LEU A 613 -27.33 10.85 -1.52
N ARG A 614 -27.93 11.29 -2.62
CA ARG A 614 -27.23 11.94 -3.74
C ARG A 614 -26.45 13.18 -3.29
N ALA A 615 -27.10 14.06 -2.51
CA ALA A 615 -26.47 15.27 -1.99
C ALA A 615 -25.33 14.95 -1.01
N LEU A 616 -25.51 13.95 -0.15
CA LEU A 616 -24.46 13.48 0.75
C LEU A 616 -23.25 12.92 -0.02
N PHE A 617 -23.48 12.04 -1.02
CA PHE A 617 -22.39 11.52 -1.86
C PHE A 617 -21.64 12.63 -2.61
N ALA A 618 -22.37 13.60 -3.18
CA ALA A 618 -21.76 14.76 -3.83
C ALA A 618 -20.91 15.59 -2.86
N ALA A 619 -21.40 15.81 -1.64
CA ALA A 619 -20.67 16.52 -0.60
C ALA A 619 -19.40 15.75 -0.15
N MET A 620 -19.48 14.43 0.00
CA MET A 620 -18.33 13.56 0.31
C MET A 620 -17.28 13.60 -0.81
N GLN A 621 -17.71 13.48 -2.06
CA GLN A 621 -16.83 13.56 -3.24
C GLN A 621 -16.12 14.91 -3.34
N ASN A 622 -16.85 16.01 -3.13
CA ASN A 622 -16.28 17.36 -3.12
C ASN A 622 -15.26 17.53 -1.99
N ASN A 623 -15.51 16.94 -0.82
CA ASN A 623 -14.57 16.96 0.30
C ASN A 623 -13.28 16.19 -0.03
N ILE A 624 -13.39 14.98 -0.62
CA ILE A 624 -12.25 14.19 -1.08
C ILE A 624 -11.44 14.96 -2.13
N SER A 625 -12.13 15.58 -3.10
CA SER A 625 -11.47 16.30 -4.21
C SER A 625 -10.81 17.61 -3.77
N SER A 626 -11.28 18.23 -2.70
CA SER A 626 -10.75 19.51 -2.20
C SER A 626 -9.50 19.38 -1.32
N GLU A 627 -9.04 18.15 -1.06
CA GLU A 627 -7.84 17.80 -0.25
C GLU A 627 -7.78 18.46 1.15
N LYS A 628 -8.91 18.98 1.65
CA LYS A 628 -8.96 19.65 2.95
C LYS A 628 -9.16 18.64 4.07
N ASN A 629 -8.12 18.41 4.84
CA ASN A 629 -8.12 17.67 6.11
C ASN A 629 -8.54 16.19 6.05
N ILE A 630 -8.45 15.53 4.90
CA ILE A 630 -8.75 14.11 4.77
C ILE A 630 -7.48 13.29 4.97
N SER A 631 -7.57 12.27 5.82
CA SER A 631 -6.56 11.23 5.91
C SER A 631 -6.89 10.11 4.91
N TYR A 632 -6.21 10.08 3.77
CA TYR A 632 -6.36 9.00 2.78
C TYR A 632 -6.06 7.62 3.35
N LEU A 633 -5.18 7.54 4.35
CA LEU A 633 -4.90 6.30 5.06
C LEU A 633 -6.12 5.85 5.87
N SER A 634 -6.72 6.74 6.66
CA SER A 634 -7.93 6.42 7.45
C SER A 634 -9.13 6.10 6.56
N LEU A 635 -9.24 6.76 5.40
CA LEU A 635 -10.25 6.42 4.40
C LEU A 635 -10.02 5.00 3.84
N GLY A 636 -8.77 4.67 3.52
CA GLY A 636 -8.41 3.34 3.07
C GLY A 636 -8.63 2.26 4.15
N GLU A 637 -8.30 2.54 5.41
CA GLU A 637 -8.62 1.69 6.56
C GLU A 637 -10.14 1.44 6.63
N ALA A 638 -10.96 2.48 6.55
CA ALA A 638 -12.43 2.35 6.59
C ALA A 638 -13.00 1.52 5.42
N VAL A 639 -12.43 1.67 4.22
CA VAL A 639 -12.80 0.85 3.05
C VAL A 639 -12.40 -0.62 3.27
N GLY A 640 -11.15 -0.87 3.66
CA GLY A 640 -10.65 -2.22 3.90
C GLY A 640 -11.43 -2.95 5.00
N ASP A 641 -11.70 -2.28 6.11
CA ASP A 641 -12.51 -2.82 7.20
C ASP A 641 -13.94 -3.13 6.74
N SER A 642 -14.54 -2.23 5.94
CA SER A 642 -15.90 -2.43 5.43
C SER A 642 -16.00 -3.62 4.47
N ILE A 643 -14.98 -3.86 3.64
CA ILE A 643 -14.90 -5.03 2.78
C ILE A 643 -14.75 -6.31 3.61
N ASN A 644 -13.84 -6.31 4.59
CA ASN A 644 -13.60 -7.45 5.48
C ASN A 644 -14.81 -7.79 6.34
N GLN A 645 -15.56 -6.77 6.81
CA GLN A 645 -16.77 -6.90 7.60
C GLN A 645 -18.02 -7.19 6.77
N LYS A 646 -17.90 -7.28 5.44
CA LYS A 646 -19.00 -7.53 4.48
C LYS A 646 -20.05 -6.43 4.44
N HIS A 647 -19.63 -5.17 4.61
CA HIS A 647 -20.46 -3.99 4.36
C HIS A 647 -20.35 -3.51 2.91
N VAL A 648 -19.38 -4.06 2.16
CA VAL A 648 -19.26 -3.95 0.70
C VAL A 648 -19.08 -5.34 0.12
N LEU A 649 -19.88 -5.68 -0.90
CA LEU A 649 -19.84 -6.97 -1.56
C LEU A 649 -19.74 -6.80 -3.07
N PHE A 650 -19.14 -7.79 -3.74
CA PHE A 650 -18.87 -7.75 -5.16
C PHE A 650 -19.27 -9.05 -5.84
N ALA A 651 -19.90 -8.92 -7.03
CA ALA A 651 -20.10 -10.02 -7.96
C ALA A 651 -19.91 -9.53 -9.38
N PHE A 652 -19.29 -10.34 -10.25
CA PHE A 652 -18.93 -9.98 -11.60
C PHE A 652 -19.33 -11.05 -12.62
N ASP A 653 -19.56 -10.64 -13.87
CA ASP A 653 -19.85 -11.52 -15.00
C ASP A 653 -18.61 -12.28 -15.49
N ASN A 654 -17.42 -11.71 -15.30
CA ASN A 654 -16.15 -12.35 -15.63
C ASN A 654 -15.83 -13.44 -14.60
N SER A 655 -15.82 -14.71 -15.02
CA SER A 655 -15.61 -15.86 -14.14
C SER A 655 -14.27 -15.87 -13.41
N SER A 656 -13.18 -15.40 -14.05
CA SER A 656 -11.85 -15.33 -13.42
C SER A 656 -11.83 -14.29 -12.32
N ILE A 657 -12.44 -13.11 -12.56
CA ILE A 657 -12.55 -12.06 -11.55
C ILE A 657 -13.50 -12.50 -10.44
N GLN A 658 -14.65 -13.11 -10.80
CA GLN A 658 -15.59 -13.65 -9.83
C GLN A 658 -14.92 -14.67 -8.90
N ASN A 659 -14.14 -15.60 -9.45
CA ASN A 659 -13.42 -16.60 -8.65
C ASN A 659 -12.42 -15.94 -7.70
N LEU A 660 -11.68 -14.91 -8.17
CA LEU A 660 -10.77 -14.14 -7.34
C LEU A 660 -11.48 -13.53 -6.11
N PHE A 661 -12.65 -12.92 -6.31
CA PHE A 661 -13.42 -12.32 -5.22
C PHE A 661 -14.07 -13.36 -4.31
N THR A 662 -14.46 -14.51 -4.86
CA THR A 662 -15.03 -15.63 -4.10
C THR A 662 -14.00 -16.24 -3.14
N VAL A 663 -12.83 -16.57 -3.63
CA VAL A 663 -11.75 -17.21 -2.84
C VAL A 663 -11.29 -16.31 -1.68
N ASN A 664 -11.33 -15.00 -1.89
CA ASN A 664 -10.97 -14.02 -0.84
C ASN A 664 -12.14 -13.63 0.09
N GLY A 665 -13.35 -14.22 -0.08
CA GLY A 665 -14.49 -13.97 0.78
C GLY A 665 -15.27 -12.67 0.49
N TRP A 666 -14.87 -11.87 -0.50
CA TRP A 666 -15.47 -10.56 -0.80
C TRP A 666 -16.79 -10.63 -1.58
N SER A 667 -17.14 -11.81 -2.07
CA SER A 667 -18.45 -12.09 -2.66
C SER A 667 -19.45 -12.68 -1.67
N SER A 668 -19.08 -12.87 -0.41
CA SER A 668 -19.93 -13.52 0.60
C SER A 668 -20.66 -14.77 0.06
N SER A 669 -19.89 -15.64 -0.59
CA SER A 669 -20.38 -16.90 -1.14
C SER A 669 -20.27 -18.02 -0.11
N LEU A 670 -21.18 -18.97 -0.16
CA LEU A 670 -21.13 -20.22 0.63
C LEU A 670 -20.05 -21.20 0.16
N TRP A 671 -19.30 -20.84 -0.88
CA TRP A 671 -18.23 -21.68 -1.40
C TRP A 671 -17.19 -22.00 -0.34
N ASP A 672 -16.77 -23.26 -0.29
CA ASP A 672 -15.87 -23.78 0.72
C ASP A 672 -14.80 -24.64 0.02
N ASP A 673 -13.59 -24.17 0.00
CA ASP A 673 -12.45 -24.82 -0.65
C ASP A 673 -11.72 -25.81 0.24
N ARG A 674 -12.11 -25.95 1.51
CA ARG A 674 -11.45 -26.85 2.45
C ARG A 674 -11.62 -28.29 2.01
N LYS A 675 -10.50 -28.92 1.70
CA LYS A 675 -10.48 -30.35 1.36
C LYS A 675 -10.63 -31.19 2.62
N LYS A 676 -11.32 -32.32 2.50
CA LYS A 676 -11.33 -33.32 3.55
C LYS A 676 -10.03 -34.11 3.48
N GLU A 677 -9.04 -33.70 4.27
CA GLU A 677 -7.73 -34.36 4.33
C GLU A 677 -7.62 -35.20 5.60
N GLY A 678 -7.34 -36.49 5.43
CA GLY A 678 -7.12 -37.41 6.57
C GLY A 678 -8.35 -37.48 7.50
N ASN A 679 -8.07 -37.53 8.79
CA ASN A 679 -9.08 -37.63 9.84
C ASN A 679 -9.52 -36.25 10.31
N THR A 680 -10.19 -35.47 9.40
CA THR A 680 -10.60 -34.09 9.61
C THR A 680 -12.12 -33.94 9.61
N ILE A 681 -12.65 -33.20 10.57
CA ILE A 681 -14.04 -32.68 10.59
C ILE A 681 -13.99 -31.28 9.97
N ASN A 682 -14.67 -31.10 8.83
CA ASN A 682 -14.94 -29.78 8.27
C ASN A 682 -16.32 -29.32 8.68
N ASP A 683 -16.40 -28.49 9.71
CA ASP A 683 -17.64 -27.87 10.18
C ASP A 683 -17.85 -26.51 9.53
N PHE A 684 -19.09 -26.05 9.48
CA PHE A 684 -19.50 -24.78 8.92
C PHE A 684 -20.69 -24.24 9.70
N LEU A 685 -20.64 -22.98 10.10
CA LEU A 685 -21.76 -22.29 10.72
C LEU A 685 -21.98 -20.94 10.07
N GLY A 686 -23.11 -20.78 9.39
CA GLY A 686 -23.65 -19.49 8.96
C GLY A 686 -24.96 -19.21 9.67
N ILE A 687 -25.12 -17.98 10.16
CA ILE A 687 -26.39 -17.51 10.72
C ILE A 687 -26.87 -16.38 9.83
N SER A 688 -28.05 -16.54 9.22
CA SER A 688 -28.61 -15.57 8.30
C SER A 688 -30.00 -15.14 8.77
N GLU A 689 -30.16 -13.85 8.94
CA GLU A 689 -31.37 -13.18 9.43
C GLU A 689 -32.05 -12.40 8.31
N ALA A 690 -33.35 -12.35 8.33
CA ALA A 690 -34.15 -11.43 7.49
C ALA A 690 -35.23 -10.77 8.33
N ASN A 691 -35.22 -9.45 8.43
CA ASN A 691 -36.26 -8.69 9.09
C ASN A 691 -37.49 -8.62 8.16
N LEU A 692 -38.55 -9.34 8.54
CA LEU A 692 -39.82 -9.34 7.82
C LEU A 692 -40.91 -8.55 8.57
N GLY A 693 -40.51 -7.64 9.47
CA GLY A 693 -41.37 -6.78 10.28
C GLY A 693 -41.79 -5.47 9.62
N ILE A 694 -41.23 -5.15 8.42
CA ILE A 694 -41.50 -3.87 7.74
C ILE A 694 -41.12 -2.67 8.65
N ASN A 695 -40.07 -2.78 9.39
CA ASN A 695 -39.53 -1.77 10.30
C ASN A 695 -38.00 -1.80 10.31
N LYS A 696 -37.36 -0.86 11.02
CA LYS A 696 -35.90 -0.78 11.16
C LYS A 696 -35.42 -1.35 12.50
N ALA A 697 -36.08 -2.43 12.97
CA ALA A 697 -35.81 -2.99 14.29
C ALA A 697 -34.34 -3.43 14.48
N ASN A 698 -33.61 -3.75 13.40
CA ASN A 698 -32.20 -4.14 13.49
C ASN A 698 -31.30 -3.05 14.09
N TYR A 699 -31.68 -1.77 14.01
CA TYR A 699 -30.99 -0.69 14.71
C TYR A 699 -30.96 -0.89 16.24
N PHE A 700 -32.01 -1.51 16.78
CA PHE A 700 -32.17 -1.73 18.21
C PHE A 700 -31.76 -3.17 18.66
N ILE A 701 -31.43 -4.05 17.72
CA ILE A 701 -31.08 -5.43 18.04
C ILE A 701 -29.60 -5.58 18.39
N LYS A 702 -29.33 -6.06 19.58
CA LYS A 702 -28.01 -6.56 19.99
C LYS A 702 -28.08 -8.10 19.99
N ARG A 703 -27.06 -8.72 19.37
CA ARG A 703 -26.95 -10.17 19.24
C ARG A 703 -25.69 -10.71 19.87
N SER A 704 -25.73 -11.98 20.31
CA SER A 704 -24.56 -12.76 20.67
C SER A 704 -24.78 -14.21 20.30
N VAL A 705 -23.70 -14.93 20.03
CA VAL A 705 -23.75 -16.34 19.61
C VAL A 705 -22.82 -17.16 20.50
N SER A 706 -23.30 -18.33 20.94
CA SER A 706 -22.52 -19.33 21.65
C SER A 706 -22.67 -20.67 20.96
N GLN A 707 -21.55 -21.34 20.67
CA GLN A 707 -21.52 -22.66 20.05
C GLN A 707 -20.74 -23.64 20.91
N VAL A 708 -21.40 -24.75 21.25
CA VAL A 708 -20.83 -25.87 22.02
C VAL A 708 -20.80 -27.10 21.12
N ILE A 709 -19.60 -27.62 20.87
CA ILE A 709 -19.37 -28.80 20.05
C ILE A 709 -18.87 -29.94 20.95
N ASN A 710 -19.35 -31.13 20.68
CA ASN A 710 -18.93 -32.35 21.35
C ASN A 710 -18.59 -33.43 20.31
N VAL A 711 -17.37 -33.90 20.36
CA VAL A 711 -16.92 -35.11 19.67
C VAL A 711 -16.91 -36.25 20.70
N ASP A 712 -17.81 -37.24 20.57
CA ASP A 712 -17.91 -38.34 21.52
C ASP A 712 -16.80 -39.40 21.31
N ASP A 713 -16.72 -40.37 22.23
CA ASP A 713 -15.74 -41.46 22.16
C ASP A 713 -15.98 -42.43 20.99
N LYS A 714 -17.08 -42.28 20.24
CA LYS A 714 -17.37 -43.01 19.02
C LYS A 714 -17.02 -42.20 17.78
N GLY A 715 -16.63 -40.95 17.94
CA GLY A 715 -16.28 -40.01 16.84
C GLY A 715 -17.51 -39.37 16.17
N LEU A 716 -18.68 -39.39 16.82
CA LEU A 716 -19.87 -38.66 16.40
C LEU A 716 -19.75 -37.20 16.87
N VAL A 717 -20.15 -36.28 16.01
CA VAL A 717 -20.07 -34.84 16.28
C VAL A 717 -21.46 -34.25 16.46
N SER A 718 -21.69 -33.66 17.60
CA SER A 718 -22.90 -32.88 17.89
C SER A 718 -22.56 -31.43 18.21
N SER A 719 -23.44 -30.52 17.83
CA SER A 719 -23.29 -29.09 18.07
C SER A 719 -24.59 -28.50 18.61
N SER A 720 -24.43 -27.57 19.54
CA SER A 720 -25.50 -26.74 20.10
C SER A 720 -25.14 -25.28 19.87
N VAL A 721 -25.91 -24.57 19.04
CA VAL A 721 -25.73 -23.15 18.76
C VAL A 721 -26.85 -22.35 19.39
N THR A 722 -26.52 -21.43 20.27
CA THR A 722 -27.47 -20.49 20.87
C THR A 722 -27.23 -19.09 20.34
N VAL A 723 -28.27 -18.49 19.76
CA VAL A 723 -28.28 -17.08 19.35
C VAL A 723 -29.17 -16.31 20.30
N ALA A 724 -28.66 -15.27 20.92
CA ALA A 724 -29.43 -14.41 21.81
C ALA A 724 -29.64 -13.03 21.15
N TYR A 725 -30.88 -12.57 21.16
CA TYR A 725 -31.30 -11.28 20.62
C TYR A 725 -31.91 -10.42 21.72
N LYS A 726 -31.30 -9.26 22.02
CA LYS A 726 -31.90 -8.24 22.85
C LYS A 726 -32.44 -7.11 21.98
N ASN A 727 -33.77 -6.96 21.97
CA ASN A 727 -34.39 -5.75 21.42
C ASN A 727 -34.31 -4.64 22.46
N THR A 728 -33.62 -3.54 22.14
CA THR A 728 -33.44 -2.41 23.07
C THR A 728 -34.45 -1.28 22.83
N ASP A 729 -35.35 -1.43 21.84
CA ASP A 729 -36.45 -0.49 21.63
C ASP A 729 -37.45 -0.60 22.77
N THR A 730 -37.83 0.52 23.37
CA THR A 730 -38.77 0.62 24.50
C THR A 730 -40.07 1.30 24.13
N THR A 731 -40.13 1.93 22.96
CA THR A 731 -41.30 2.77 22.56
C THR A 731 -42.21 2.04 21.59
N GLY A 732 -41.66 1.22 20.71
CA GLY A 732 -42.40 0.59 19.61
C GLY A 732 -42.81 1.60 18.51
N GLU A 733 -42.38 2.85 18.64
CA GLU A 733 -42.59 3.87 17.59
C GLU A 733 -41.66 3.65 16.42
N TRP A 734 -42.11 4.10 15.24
CA TRP A 734 -41.24 4.08 14.06
C TRP A 734 -39.93 4.85 14.34
N PRO A 735 -38.74 4.35 13.92
CA PRO A 735 -38.52 3.17 13.05
C PRO A 735 -38.41 1.82 13.80
N GLY A 736 -38.60 1.76 15.10
CA GLY A 736 -38.52 0.56 15.96
C GLY A 736 -39.70 -0.41 15.80
N GLY A 737 -39.82 -1.28 16.75
CA GLY A 737 -40.91 -2.27 16.84
C GLY A 737 -40.42 -3.71 17.13
N ASN A 738 -41.37 -4.66 17.09
CA ASN A 738 -41.01 -6.06 17.20
C ASN A 738 -40.08 -6.51 16.06
N TYR A 739 -39.06 -7.26 16.37
CA TYR A 739 -38.16 -7.83 15.37
C TYR A 739 -38.70 -9.17 14.89
N LYS A 740 -39.31 -9.17 13.71
CA LYS A 740 -39.85 -10.38 13.05
C LYS A 740 -38.72 -10.94 12.16
N ASN A 741 -37.98 -11.90 12.68
CA ASN A 741 -36.77 -12.43 12.08
C ASN A 741 -37.05 -13.81 11.43
N TYR A 742 -36.86 -13.90 10.12
CA TYR A 742 -36.72 -15.19 9.47
C TYR A 742 -35.27 -15.66 9.60
N LEU A 743 -35.02 -16.50 10.59
CA LEU A 743 -33.71 -16.97 11.01
C LEU A 743 -33.35 -18.24 10.23
N ARG A 744 -32.18 -18.25 9.59
CA ARG A 744 -31.62 -19.40 8.90
C ARG A 744 -30.27 -19.80 9.46
N PHE A 745 -30.11 -21.13 9.64
CA PHE A 745 -28.83 -21.75 9.98
C PHE A 745 -28.31 -22.48 8.75
N VAL A 746 -27.09 -22.13 8.34
CA VAL A 746 -26.38 -22.76 7.23
C VAL A 746 -25.33 -23.69 7.83
N LEU A 747 -25.47 -24.98 7.58
CA LEU A 747 -24.70 -26.05 8.21
C LEU A 747 -24.02 -26.93 7.16
N PRO A 748 -23.07 -27.80 7.54
CA PRO A 748 -22.50 -28.78 6.61
C PRO A 748 -23.58 -29.62 5.94
N LEU A 749 -23.37 -29.94 4.65
CA LEU A 749 -24.31 -30.77 3.88
C LEU A 749 -24.62 -32.10 4.62
N GLY A 750 -25.92 -32.42 4.79
CA GLY A 750 -26.39 -33.60 5.48
C GLY A 750 -26.51 -33.49 6.98
N SER A 751 -26.23 -32.34 7.59
CA SER A 751 -26.48 -32.10 9.03
C SER A 751 -27.94 -32.28 9.37
N GLN A 752 -28.23 -32.86 10.55
CA GLN A 752 -29.59 -33.15 11.00
C GLN A 752 -29.91 -32.42 12.30
N ILE A 753 -31.03 -31.69 12.33
CA ILE A 753 -31.54 -31.08 13.57
C ILE A 753 -31.94 -32.18 14.54
N THR A 754 -31.52 -32.08 15.79
CA THR A 754 -31.91 -32.94 16.92
C THR A 754 -32.85 -32.24 17.89
N GLY A 755 -32.95 -30.91 17.85
CA GLY A 755 -33.87 -30.13 18.66
C GLY A 755 -33.77 -28.63 18.41
N ILE A 756 -34.86 -27.92 18.62
CA ILE A 756 -34.93 -26.45 18.63
C ILE A 756 -35.53 -25.97 19.94
N LYS A 757 -34.88 -25.03 20.62
CA LYS A 757 -35.46 -24.33 21.78
C LYS A 757 -35.61 -22.85 21.48
N ILE A 758 -36.74 -22.28 21.88
CA ILE A 758 -36.95 -20.82 21.86
C ILE A 758 -37.27 -20.38 23.28
N ASN A 759 -36.46 -19.45 23.82
CA ASN A 759 -36.54 -19.01 25.23
C ASN A 759 -36.47 -20.18 26.22
N GLY A 760 -35.57 -21.14 25.95
CA GLY A 760 -35.33 -22.30 26.76
C GLY A 760 -36.41 -23.43 26.61
N GLN A 761 -37.50 -23.20 25.89
CA GLN A 761 -38.56 -24.15 25.69
C GLN A 761 -38.36 -24.96 24.41
N ASP A 762 -38.44 -26.30 24.51
CA ASP A 762 -38.41 -27.20 23.38
C ASP A 762 -39.59 -26.94 22.42
N LYS A 763 -39.34 -26.87 21.14
CA LYS A 763 -40.35 -26.66 20.09
C LYS A 763 -40.53 -27.94 19.30
N SER A 764 -41.78 -28.40 19.21
CA SER A 764 -42.17 -29.43 18.25
C SER A 764 -42.14 -28.80 16.86
N THR A 765 -41.58 -29.51 15.89
CA THR A 765 -41.38 -28.99 14.52
C THR A 765 -42.23 -29.72 13.50
N ILE A 766 -42.51 -29.06 12.40
CA ILE A 766 -43.09 -29.65 11.16
C ILE A 766 -42.34 -29.03 9.98
N ASP A 767 -42.37 -29.70 8.85
CA ASP A 767 -41.88 -29.12 7.59
C ASP A 767 -42.71 -27.88 7.24
N ALA A 768 -42.04 -26.86 6.74
CA ALA A 768 -42.69 -25.61 6.35
C ALA A 768 -43.70 -25.87 5.22
N ILE A 769 -44.88 -25.28 5.34
CA ILE A 769 -45.89 -25.30 4.31
C ILE A 769 -45.54 -24.20 3.29
N THR A 770 -44.89 -24.60 2.20
CA THR A 770 -44.33 -23.65 1.21
C THR A 770 -45.26 -23.35 0.04
N ASP A 771 -46.36 -24.13 -0.15
CA ASP A 771 -47.34 -23.93 -1.22
C ASP A 771 -48.33 -22.79 -0.89
N PRO A 772 -48.32 -21.68 -1.66
CA PRO A 772 -49.22 -20.55 -1.45
C PRO A 772 -50.71 -20.96 -1.52
N GLN A 773 -51.07 -21.94 -2.37
CA GLN A 773 -52.47 -22.39 -2.48
C GLN A 773 -53.00 -22.98 -1.19
N VAL A 774 -52.13 -23.56 -0.35
CA VAL A 774 -52.48 -24.12 0.94
C VAL A 774 -52.59 -23.01 2.01
N TYR A 775 -51.54 -22.19 2.19
CA TYR A 775 -51.54 -21.25 3.32
C TYR A 775 -52.31 -19.93 3.03
N GLU A 776 -52.64 -19.63 1.77
CA GLU A 776 -53.53 -18.53 1.39
C GLU A 776 -55.00 -18.93 1.30
N SER A 777 -55.31 -20.20 1.49
CA SER A 777 -56.71 -20.66 1.47
C SER A 777 -57.50 -20.08 2.67
N LYS A 778 -58.79 -19.76 2.43
CA LYS A 778 -59.67 -19.18 3.45
C LYS A 778 -59.80 -20.03 4.72
N ASN A 779 -59.58 -21.34 4.63
CA ASN A 779 -59.69 -22.29 5.73
C ASN A 779 -58.34 -22.69 6.37
N PHE A 780 -57.27 -22.03 5.94
CA PHE A 780 -55.97 -22.34 6.50
C PHE A 780 -55.87 -21.92 7.99
N SER A 781 -55.46 -22.85 8.82
CA SER A 781 -55.17 -22.62 10.23
C SER A 781 -53.70 -22.91 10.47
N PRO A 782 -52.87 -21.89 10.85
CA PRO A 782 -51.45 -22.11 11.15
C PRO A 782 -51.27 -23.18 12.22
N SER A 783 -50.26 -24.03 12.04
CA SER A 783 -49.87 -25.00 13.05
C SER A 783 -49.35 -24.31 14.31
N GLN A 784 -49.61 -24.89 15.47
CA GLN A 784 -48.96 -24.50 16.72
C GLN A 784 -47.49 -24.97 16.80
N LYS A 785 -47.10 -25.94 15.95
CA LYS A 785 -45.73 -26.40 15.82
C LYS A 785 -44.90 -25.41 15.01
N LEU A 786 -43.62 -25.35 15.29
CA LEU A 786 -42.69 -24.52 14.55
C LEU A 786 -42.50 -25.10 13.13
N GLU A 787 -42.85 -24.30 12.13
CA GLU A 787 -42.59 -24.66 10.75
C GLU A 787 -41.11 -24.41 10.43
N VAL A 788 -40.40 -25.43 9.94
CA VAL A 788 -39.00 -25.40 9.58
C VAL A 788 -38.84 -25.71 8.12
N GLU A 789 -38.36 -24.73 7.37
CA GLU A 789 -37.93 -24.90 5.97
C GLU A 789 -36.57 -25.61 5.96
N LYS A 790 -36.40 -26.62 5.12
CA LYS A 790 -35.13 -27.32 4.89
C LYS A 790 -34.86 -27.36 3.40
N TYR A 791 -33.68 -26.93 3.01
CA TYR A 791 -33.16 -27.06 1.62
C TYR A 791 -31.65 -27.23 1.58
N GLU A 792 -31.13 -27.63 0.42
CA GLU A 792 -29.69 -27.78 0.19
C GLU A 792 -29.23 -26.75 -0.84
N GLN A 793 -28.10 -26.11 -0.58
CA GLN A 793 -27.54 -25.08 -1.47
C GLN A 793 -26.01 -25.04 -1.34
N ASN A 794 -25.31 -25.03 -2.47
CA ASN A 794 -23.86 -24.88 -2.55
C ASN A 794 -23.08 -25.78 -1.57
N GLY A 795 -23.52 -27.07 -1.44
CA GLY A 795 -22.89 -28.04 -0.55
C GLY A 795 -23.15 -27.80 0.95
N LYS A 796 -24.19 -27.07 1.28
CA LYS A 796 -24.66 -26.82 2.66
C LYS A 796 -26.12 -27.25 2.80
N THR A 797 -26.52 -27.58 4.02
CA THR A 797 -27.93 -27.75 4.42
C THR A 797 -28.38 -26.50 5.14
N VAL A 798 -29.47 -25.90 4.72
CA VAL A 798 -30.07 -24.70 5.30
C VAL A 798 -31.37 -25.04 6.02
N TYR A 799 -31.48 -24.57 7.25
CA TYR A 799 -32.73 -24.67 8.04
C TYR A 799 -33.22 -23.26 8.36
N GLY A 800 -34.48 -22.95 8.01
CA GLY A 800 -35.09 -21.63 8.19
C GLY A 800 -36.39 -21.66 8.94
N PHE A 801 -36.62 -20.72 9.86
CA PHE A 801 -37.88 -20.58 10.58
C PHE A 801 -38.09 -19.17 11.12
N LEU A 802 -39.31 -18.80 11.40
CA LEU A 802 -39.68 -17.48 11.91
C LEU A 802 -39.53 -17.37 13.41
N VAL A 803 -38.86 -16.31 13.88
CA VAL A 803 -38.73 -15.94 15.31
C VAL A 803 -39.14 -14.49 15.50
N THR A 804 -39.90 -14.18 16.53
CA THR A 804 -40.20 -12.78 16.90
C THR A 804 -39.50 -12.43 18.20
N VAL A 805 -38.83 -11.29 18.21
CA VAL A 805 -38.22 -10.68 19.39
C VAL A 805 -39.04 -9.44 19.75
N PRO A 806 -39.83 -9.52 20.83
CA PRO A 806 -40.68 -8.40 21.23
C PRO A 806 -39.87 -7.18 21.71
N LEU A 807 -40.55 -6.05 21.82
CA LEU A 807 -40.01 -4.82 22.36
C LEU A 807 -39.41 -5.04 23.75
N ASN A 808 -38.22 -4.46 23.97
CA ASN A 808 -37.51 -4.50 25.24
C ASN A 808 -37.28 -5.91 25.86
N GLU A 809 -37.41 -6.97 25.04
CA GLU A 809 -37.21 -8.32 25.48
C GLU A 809 -35.92 -8.97 24.97
N LEU A 810 -35.52 -10.04 25.67
CA LEU A 810 -34.46 -10.95 25.24
C LEU A 810 -35.13 -12.22 24.70
N ALA A 811 -34.81 -12.60 23.47
CA ALA A 811 -35.15 -13.90 22.92
C ALA A 811 -33.90 -14.72 22.68
N THR A 812 -33.95 -16.00 23.01
CA THR A 812 -32.89 -16.96 22.77
C THR A 812 -33.38 -18.07 21.85
N VAL A 813 -32.55 -18.42 20.86
CA VAL A 813 -32.83 -19.55 19.97
C VAL A 813 -31.66 -20.53 20.06
N THR A 814 -31.91 -21.75 20.48
CA THR A 814 -30.91 -22.81 20.52
C THR A 814 -31.26 -23.87 19.46
N LEU A 815 -30.34 -24.11 18.54
CA LEU A 815 -30.39 -25.17 17.57
C LEU A 815 -29.41 -26.28 17.97
N ASN A 816 -29.94 -27.50 18.19
CA ASN A 816 -29.11 -28.68 18.36
C ASN A 816 -29.12 -29.50 17.08
N TYR A 817 -27.93 -29.91 16.63
CA TYR A 817 -27.78 -30.69 15.41
C TYR A 817 -26.59 -31.64 15.50
N SER A 818 -26.59 -32.67 14.63
CA SER A 818 -25.46 -33.58 14.42
C SER A 818 -24.86 -33.33 13.06
N LEU A 819 -23.53 -33.41 12.98
CA LEU A 819 -22.82 -33.36 11.71
C LEU A 819 -22.92 -34.72 10.99
N PRO A 820 -22.86 -34.75 9.66
CA PRO A 820 -22.84 -35.99 8.89
C PRO A 820 -21.53 -36.70 9.04
N GLY A 821 -21.61 -38.03 9.15
CA GLY A 821 -20.42 -38.88 9.21
C GLY A 821 -19.85 -39.06 10.62
N GLN A 822 -18.81 -39.87 10.68
CA GLN A 822 -18.12 -40.24 11.89
C GLN A 822 -16.62 -40.10 11.67
N ILE A 823 -15.93 -39.58 12.66
CA ILE A 823 -14.46 -39.47 12.62
C ILE A 823 -13.82 -40.70 13.31
N SER A 824 -12.66 -41.14 12.80
CA SER A 824 -11.96 -42.27 13.43
C SER A 824 -11.25 -41.83 14.72
N VAL A 825 -11.71 -42.32 15.87
CA VAL A 825 -11.04 -42.13 17.17
C VAL A 825 -9.83 -43.07 17.34
N ASP A 826 -9.62 -44.02 16.44
CA ASP A 826 -8.44 -44.89 16.44
C ASP A 826 -7.26 -44.29 15.73
N SER A 827 -7.46 -43.28 14.92
CA SER A 827 -6.43 -42.52 14.27
C SER A 827 -5.51 -41.81 15.27
N PRO A 828 -4.18 -41.75 15.01
CA PRO A 828 -3.25 -41.01 15.89
C PRO A 828 -3.51 -39.49 15.93
N VAL A 829 -4.21 -38.96 14.93
CA VAL A 829 -4.51 -37.52 14.78
C VAL A 829 -5.99 -37.34 14.49
N LEU A 830 -6.57 -36.29 15.08
CA LEU A 830 -7.91 -35.80 14.82
C LEU A 830 -7.84 -34.31 14.62
N ASN A 831 -8.36 -33.82 13.48
CA ASN A 831 -8.39 -32.38 13.19
C ASN A 831 -9.84 -31.91 13.14
N TYR A 832 -10.10 -30.72 13.70
CA TYR A 832 -11.37 -30.03 13.62
C TYR A 832 -11.15 -28.65 12.97
N SER A 833 -11.93 -28.37 11.92
CA SER A 833 -11.89 -27.14 11.16
C SER A 833 -13.29 -26.55 11.07
N LEU A 834 -13.52 -25.44 11.74
CA LEU A 834 -14.79 -24.69 11.69
C LEU A 834 -14.60 -23.43 10.84
N ARG A 835 -15.47 -23.24 9.84
CA ARG A 835 -15.63 -21.95 9.16
C ARG A 835 -16.89 -21.26 9.68
N LEU A 836 -16.70 -20.08 10.26
CA LEU A 836 -17.77 -19.18 10.64
C LEU A 836 -18.04 -18.21 9.50
N PHE A 837 -19.26 -18.25 8.99
CA PHE A 837 -19.71 -17.37 7.92
C PHE A 837 -20.55 -16.24 8.50
N LYS A 838 -19.97 -15.03 8.48
CA LYS A 838 -20.69 -13.83 8.97
C LYS A 838 -21.67 -13.33 7.91
N GLN A 839 -22.89 -13.06 8.32
CA GLN A 839 -23.88 -12.46 7.43
C GLN A 839 -23.47 -11.02 7.05
N PRO A 840 -23.61 -10.62 5.76
CA PRO A 840 -23.50 -9.22 5.35
C PRO A 840 -24.50 -8.30 6.07
N GLY A 841 -24.11 -7.05 6.29
CA GLY A 841 -24.96 -6.03 6.91
C GLY A 841 -25.07 -6.10 8.42
N THR A 842 -24.58 -7.16 9.07
CA THR A 842 -24.50 -7.20 10.54
C THR A 842 -23.25 -6.48 11.03
N ASP A 843 -23.39 -5.73 12.15
CA ASP A 843 -22.22 -5.25 12.90
C ASP A 843 -21.48 -6.43 13.55
N GLU A 844 -20.33 -6.17 14.15
CA GLU A 844 -19.63 -7.16 14.97
C GLU A 844 -20.48 -7.58 16.18
N TYR A 845 -20.35 -8.84 16.60
CA TYR A 845 -21.06 -9.35 17.76
C TYR A 845 -20.25 -10.39 18.53
N PRO A 846 -20.47 -10.54 19.85
CA PRO A 846 -19.81 -11.56 20.66
C PRO A 846 -20.07 -12.97 20.13
N TYR A 847 -19.02 -13.77 20.05
CA TYR A 847 -19.04 -15.17 19.68
C TYR A 847 -18.20 -15.98 20.64
N ASP A 848 -18.85 -16.94 21.35
CA ASP A 848 -18.22 -17.88 22.26
C ASP A 848 -18.25 -19.28 21.67
N PHE A 849 -17.14 -19.97 21.70
CA PHE A 849 -16.95 -21.29 21.13
C PHE A 849 -16.37 -22.24 22.18
N SER A 850 -16.82 -23.48 22.18
CA SER A 850 -16.16 -24.54 22.92
C SER A 850 -16.26 -25.87 22.21
N LEU A 851 -15.13 -26.58 22.10
CA LEU A 851 -15.02 -27.93 21.58
C LEU A 851 -14.58 -28.88 22.70
N THR A 852 -15.41 -29.85 23.04
CA THR A 852 -15.03 -31.02 23.84
C THR A 852 -14.64 -32.15 22.91
N TYR A 853 -13.53 -32.83 23.20
CA TYR A 853 -13.00 -33.92 22.38
C TYR A 853 -12.78 -35.19 23.20
N PRO A 854 -12.65 -36.38 22.57
CA PRO A 854 -12.51 -37.65 23.27
C PRO A 854 -11.35 -37.68 24.25
N SER A 855 -11.55 -38.32 25.42
CA SER A 855 -10.59 -38.33 26.53
C SER A 855 -9.20 -38.90 26.17
N GLY A 856 -9.11 -39.75 25.15
CA GLY A 856 -7.87 -40.32 24.60
C GLY A 856 -7.00 -39.35 23.82
N PHE A 857 -7.45 -38.09 23.61
CA PHE A 857 -6.72 -37.07 22.83
C PHE A 857 -6.23 -35.92 23.70
N ARG A 858 -5.25 -35.18 23.16
CA ARG A 858 -4.78 -33.92 23.72
C ARG A 858 -4.64 -32.89 22.58
N THR A 859 -4.78 -31.60 22.90
CA THR A 859 -4.55 -30.53 21.94
C THR A 859 -3.06 -30.42 21.60
N VAL A 860 -2.73 -30.40 20.32
CA VAL A 860 -1.40 -30.08 19.78
C VAL A 860 -1.31 -28.61 19.44
N SER A 861 -2.32 -28.09 18.73
CA SER A 861 -2.43 -26.66 18.40
C SER A 861 -3.89 -26.25 18.21
N ALA A 862 -4.16 -25.00 18.48
CA ALA A 862 -5.40 -24.32 18.14
C ALA A 862 -5.03 -22.96 17.52
N SER A 863 -5.65 -22.61 16.38
CA SER A 863 -5.42 -21.29 15.75
C SER A 863 -5.94 -20.16 16.63
N ASP A 864 -7.02 -20.43 17.34
CA ASP A 864 -7.70 -19.53 18.25
C ASP A 864 -8.17 -20.33 19.48
N GLY A 865 -8.14 -19.68 20.63
CA GLY A 865 -8.57 -20.26 21.88
C GLY A 865 -7.48 -20.92 22.70
N THR A 866 -7.85 -21.39 23.87
CA THR A 866 -6.99 -22.05 24.84
C THR A 866 -7.56 -23.42 25.23
N ASP A 867 -6.68 -24.39 25.47
CA ASP A 867 -7.06 -25.69 26.00
C ASP A 867 -7.20 -25.58 27.52
N SER A 868 -8.34 -26.05 28.02
CA SER A 868 -8.63 -26.16 29.44
C SER A 868 -9.25 -27.53 29.71
N ASN A 869 -8.48 -28.47 30.24
CA ASN A 869 -8.93 -29.77 30.72
C ASN A 869 -9.71 -30.61 29.70
N GLY A 870 -9.21 -30.80 28.49
CA GLY A 870 -9.84 -31.58 27.43
C GLY A 870 -10.95 -30.85 26.68
N ARG A 871 -10.92 -29.53 26.75
CA ARG A 871 -11.86 -28.63 26.07
C ARG A 871 -11.13 -27.42 25.53
N VAL A 872 -11.25 -27.16 24.26
CA VAL A 872 -10.77 -25.92 23.67
C VAL A 872 -11.86 -24.86 23.74
N VAL A 873 -11.54 -23.68 24.27
CA VAL A 873 -12.48 -22.55 24.42
C VAL A 873 -11.94 -21.31 23.73
N TYR A 874 -12.82 -20.57 23.06
CA TYR A 874 -12.55 -19.27 22.45
C TYR A 874 -13.69 -18.31 22.79
N SER A 875 -13.36 -17.06 23.07
CA SER A 875 -14.30 -15.95 23.23
C SER A 875 -13.75 -14.72 22.52
N GLY A 876 -14.57 -14.08 21.71
CA GLY A 876 -14.18 -12.90 20.94
C GLY A 876 -15.34 -12.29 20.16
N ASN A 877 -15.07 -11.29 19.35
CA ASN A 877 -16.06 -10.69 18.47
C ASN A 877 -15.93 -11.28 17.05
N LEU A 878 -17.07 -11.59 16.43
CA LEU A 878 -17.14 -11.96 15.02
C LEU A 878 -17.40 -10.70 14.18
N ASN A 879 -16.37 -10.22 13.53
CA ASN A 879 -16.40 -9.03 12.67
C ASN A 879 -16.26 -9.31 11.15
N GLY A 880 -15.92 -10.54 10.77
CA GLY A 880 -15.82 -11.06 9.41
C GLY A 880 -15.91 -12.58 9.44
N ASP A 881 -15.71 -13.25 8.32
CA ASP A 881 -15.57 -14.70 8.31
C ASP A 881 -14.35 -15.12 9.13
N LYS A 882 -14.44 -16.28 9.79
CA LYS A 882 -13.38 -16.76 10.66
C LYS A 882 -13.22 -18.27 10.55
N ASP A 883 -11.98 -18.72 10.42
CA ASP A 883 -11.63 -20.13 10.48
C ASP A 883 -11.01 -20.44 11.85
N ILE A 884 -11.49 -21.49 12.52
CA ILE A 884 -10.94 -22.04 13.76
C ILE A 884 -10.42 -23.44 13.46
N LEU A 885 -9.11 -23.65 13.60
CA LEU A 885 -8.40 -24.90 13.34
C LEU A 885 -7.88 -25.48 14.66
N ILE A 886 -8.24 -26.70 14.95
CA ILE A 886 -7.81 -27.41 16.16
C ILE A 886 -7.22 -28.76 15.74
N ASN A 887 -5.96 -28.99 16.09
CA ASN A 887 -5.25 -30.23 15.85
C ASN A 887 -5.10 -30.99 17.18
N LEU A 888 -5.57 -32.21 17.21
CA LEU A 888 -5.51 -33.11 18.34
C LEU A 888 -4.64 -34.33 18.01
N ALA A 889 -3.88 -34.83 18.96
CA ALA A 889 -3.15 -36.09 18.89
C ALA A 889 -3.57 -37.04 20.01
N LYS A 890 -3.49 -38.36 19.74
CA LYS A 890 -3.71 -39.40 20.72
C LYS A 890 -2.71 -39.27 21.88
N LYS A 891 -3.13 -39.45 23.12
CA LYS A 891 -2.26 -39.38 24.29
C LYS A 891 -1.26 -40.50 24.33
#